data_cd22000d4ed5b99006edb01e8a0b5f1b
#
_entry.id   cd22000d4ed5b99006edb01e8a0b5f1b
#
_cell.length_a   1.000
_cell.length_b   1.000
_cell.length_c   1.000
_cell.angle_alpha   90.00
_cell.angle_beta   90.00
_cell.angle_gamma   90.00
#
_symmetry.space_group_name_H-M   'P 1'
#
loop_
_entity.id
_entity.type
_entity.pdbx_description
1 polymer ?
#
loop_
_entity_poly.entity_id
_entity_poly.type
_entity_poly.pdbx_seq_one_letter_code
_entity_poly.pdbx_strand_id
1 'polypeptide(L)'
;MTGVRDRTELRAQAQRHLSALAGEDAVLREDQWTAIAALVADRRRALVVQRTGWGKSAVYFVATALLRAQGSGPTVIVSPLLALMRNQIAAAERAGIRAVTINSTNVAEWQRVFADVSRGAVDVLLLSPERLNNPDFRDNVLPQLAATCGLLVVDEAHCISDWGHDFRPDFRRLRTLLPELPDGIPVLATTATANARVVDDVADVLGLGKGLSQDVIVLRGSLDRDSLHLGVLELPTTAHRLAWLAENLDTLPGSGIIYTLTVAASQEVAGYLRERGFSVAAYSGQTEQTERLAAEDDLINNRVKALVATSALGMGFDKPDLGFVIHFGAPASPIAYYQQVGRAGRGVDRAQVILLPGPEDQAIWDYFVSVGFPAEEHVRTALRTLAAEGAPISTAALETRVELSRSRLETMLKVLDVDGAAKRVRGGWIATGTEWRYDADRYRNVARVRHDEQRAMREYQTTTTCRMRFLRTQLDDPGALDCGRCDNCGGLTLAGEIGEQTVLAAASVLGRPGVAFDSRRMWPSAMSGLGIEVHGKVPATDQAEAGRVIARLTDLGFGSRLRPLLAAEAADAPVPDDLVKASVQVLASWDWAQRPAAVVRVGSVRRPRLIADLASRLAELGRLTDLGQVTHVRPSSTGRTNSALRLREVWNAYEMPSALAAELTGQPVLLVDDFIDTGWTFTVVARLLRLAGAGPVYPFALALAA
;
A
#
# COMPACT_ATOMS: atom_id res chain seq x y z
N MET A 1 -13.06 37.67 -36.36
CA MET A 1 -14.43 37.58 -35.80
C MET A 1 -15.02 36.17 -35.84
N THR A 2 -14.53 35.26 -36.66
CA THR A 2 -14.92 33.82 -36.72
C THR A 2 -14.53 33.03 -35.45
N GLY A 3 -13.35 33.23 -34.87
CA GLY A 3 -12.89 32.49 -33.71
C GLY A 3 -13.63 32.78 -32.39
N VAL A 4 -14.25 33.94 -32.21
CA VAL A 4 -14.99 34.29 -30.98
C VAL A 4 -16.39 33.66 -30.99
N ARG A 5 -17.05 33.64 -32.15
CA ARG A 5 -18.35 32.94 -32.29
C ARG A 5 -18.22 31.43 -32.09
N ASP A 6 -17.14 30.84 -32.57
CA ASP A 6 -16.85 29.40 -32.46
C ASP A 6 -16.62 28.98 -30.99
N ARG A 7 -15.90 29.78 -30.19
CA ARG A 7 -15.69 29.52 -28.76
C ARG A 7 -16.95 29.69 -27.91
N THR A 8 -17.84 30.62 -28.26
CA THR A 8 -19.11 30.81 -27.53
C THR A 8 -20.04 29.62 -27.75
N GLU A 9 -20.13 29.11 -28.99
CA GLU A 9 -20.90 27.93 -29.30
C GLU A 9 -20.34 26.69 -28.66
N LEU A 10 -19.01 26.52 -28.68
CA LEU A 10 -18.31 25.42 -28.02
C LEU A 10 -18.57 25.40 -26.50
N ARG A 11 -18.58 26.58 -25.85
CA ARG A 11 -18.91 26.71 -24.42
C ARG A 11 -20.35 26.30 -24.13
N ALA A 12 -21.30 26.68 -25.00
CA ALA A 12 -22.68 26.27 -24.86
C ALA A 12 -22.86 24.74 -25.04
N GLN A 13 -22.10 24.14 -25.96
CA GLN A 13 -22.05 22.66 -26.10
C GLN A 13 -21.47 22.01 -24.87
N ALA A 14 -20.34 22.52 -24.35
CA ALA A 14 -19.71 22.02 -23.11
C ALA A 14 -20.68 22.08 -21.94
N GLN A 15 -21.44 23.14 -21.77
CA GLN A 15 -22.47 23.26 -20.72
C GLN A 15 -23.56 22.20 -20.88
N ARG A 16 -24.04 21.92 -22.09
CA ARG A 16 -25.04 20.85 -22.31
C ARG A 16 -24.51 19.47 -21.93
N HIS A 17 -23.26 19.15 -22.30
CA HIS A 17 -22.64 17.88 -21.91
C HIS A 17 -22.42 17.79 -20.41
N LEU A 18 -22.05 18.89 -19.73
CA LEU A 18 -21.93 18.92 -18.29
C LEU A 18 -23.27 18.68 -17.60
N SER A 19 -24.34 19.30 -18.07
CA SER A 19 -25.68 19.10 -17.50
C SER A 19 -26.14 17.65 -17.67
N ALA A 20 -25.85 17.00 -18.80
CA ALA A 20 -26.14 15.58 -19.01
C ALA A 20 -25.34 14.67 -18.06
N LEU A 21 -24.08 15.05 -17.72
CA LEU A 21 -23.19 14.28 -16.88
C LEU A 21 -23.49 14.41 -15.38
N ALA A 22 -23.77 15.67 -14.94
CA ALA A 22 -23.81 16.05 -13.52
C ALA A 22 -25.15 16.59 -13.02
N GLY A 23 -26.18 16.62 -13.89
CA GLY A 23 -27.50 17.14 -13.60
C GLY A 23 -27.73 18.56 -14.16
N GLU A 24 -29.02 18.93 -14.29
CA GLU A 24 -29.43 20.19 -14.93
C GLU A 24 -28.92 21.42 -14.22
N ASP A 25 -28.75 21.36 -12.90
CA ASP A 25 -28.24 22.46 -12.07
C ASP A 25 -26.71 22.63 -12.14
N ALA A 26 -26.00 21.72 -12.82
CA ALA A 26 -24.55 21.80 -12.93
C ALA A 26 -24.11 22.94 -13.84
N VAL A 27 -23.31 23.87 -13.29
CA VAL A 27 -22.79 25.02 -14.01
C VAL A 27 -21.30 24.87 -14.28
N LEU A 28 -20.89 25.10 -15.52
CA LEU A 28 -19.52 25.04 -15.97
C LEU A 28 -18.69 26.15 -15.32
N ARG A 29 -17.70 25.75 -14.50
CA ARG A 29 -16.78 26.70 -13.85
C ARG A 29 -15.80 27.26 -14.87
N GLU A 30 -15.32 28.48 -14.64
CA GLU A 30 -14.40 29.15 -15.57
C GLU A 30 -13.10 28.36 -15.77
N ASP A 31 -12.54 27.80 -14.70
CA ASP A 31 -11.33 26.95 -14.80
C ASP A 31 -11.59 25.66 -15.58
N GLN A 32 -12.78 25.05 -15.42
CA GLN A 32 -13.18 23.86 -16.21
C GLN A 32 -13.29 24.22 -17.69
N TRP A 33 -13.92 25.38 -18.00
CA TRP A 33 -14.02 25.86 -19.36
C TRP A 33 -12.65 26.14 -19.97
N THR A 34 -11.74 26.78 -19.22
CA THR A 34 -10.38 27.07 -19.68
C THR A 34 -9.63 25.80 -20.04
N ALA A 35 -9.74 24.73 -19.19
CA ALA A 35 -9.15 23.43 -19.47
C ALA A 35 -9.76 22.78 -20.72
N ILE A 36 -11.10 22.78 -20.84
CA ILE A 36 -11.81 22.19 -21.98
C ILE A 36 -11.46 22.93 -23.29
N ALA A 37 -11.44 24.24 -23.27
CA ALA A 37 -11.09 25.05 -24.44
C ALA A 37 -9.64 24.78 -24.89
N ALA A 38 -8.70 24.70 -23.96
CA ALA A 38 -7.32 24.37 -24.26
C ALA A 38 -7.17 23.01 -24.96
N LEU A 39 -7.93 22.00 -24.51
CA LEU A 39 -7.90 20.66 -25.07
C LEU A 39 -8.61 20.56 -26.43
N VAL A 40 -9.80 21.17 -26.54
CA VAL A 40 -10.69 20.96 -27.69
C VAL A 40 -10.44 21.95 -28.80
N ALA A 41 -10.33 23.25 -28.49
CA ALA A 41 -10.12 24.32 -29.48
C ALA A 41 -8.63 24.49 -29.82
N ASP A 42 -7.78 24.52 -28.81
CA ASP A 42 -6.36 24.85 -28.99
C ASP A 42 -5.47 23.61 -29.18
N ARG A 43 -6.01 22.37 -28.94
CA ARG A 43 -5.29 21.09 -29.04
C ARG A 43 -4.00 21.08 -28.20
N ARG A 44 -4.02 21.71 -27.03
CA ARG A 44 -2.88 21.89 -26.14
C ARG A 44 -2.82 20.78 -25.09
N ARG A 45 -1.69 20.71 -24.40
CA ARG A 45 -1.50 19.88 -23.20
C ARG A 45 -1.84 20.70 -21.96
N ALA A 46 -2.53 20.09 -20.99
CA ALA A 46 -2.97 20.76 -19.77
C ALA A 46 -2.69 19.93 -18.53
N LEU A 47 -2.26 20.58 -17.45
CA LEU A 47 -2.17 20.02 -16.10
C LEU A 47 -3.15 20.76 -15.20
N VAL A 48 -4.11 20.02 -14.64
CA VAL A 48 -5.15 20.56 -13.75
C VAL A 48 -4.87 20.11 -12.32
N VAL A 49 -4.46 21.04 -11.47
CA VAL A 49 -4.23 20.83 -10.03
C VAL A 49 -5.40 21.43 -9.26
N GLN A 50 -6.35 20.57 -8.85
CA GLN A 50 -7.59 21.00 -8.23
C GLN A 50 -8.01 20.05 -7.13
N ARG A 51 -8.58 20.55 -6.04
CA ARG A 51 -9.06 19.76 -4.91
C ARG A 51 -9.96 18.58 -5.32
N THR A 52 -10.02 17.54 -4.49
CA THR A 52 -10.99 16.46 -4.66
C THR A 52 -12.42 17.02 -4.64
N GLY A 53 -13.33 16.46 -5.46
CA GLY A 53 -14.72 16.96 -5.57
C GLY A 53 -14.90 18.23 -6.42
N TRP A 54 -13.83 18.78 -7.02
CA TRP A 54 -13.96 19.96 -7.92
C TRP A 54 -14.61 19.62 -9.27
N GLY A 55 -14.61 18.36 -9.66
CA GLY A 55 -15.17 17.93 -10.95
C GLY A 55 -14.11 17.77 -12.04
N LYS A 56 -12.90 17.30 -11.70
CA LYS A 56 -11.83 16.97 -12.67
C LYS A 56 -12.31 16.00 -13.75
N SER A 57 -13.12 15.01 -13.38
CA SER A 57 -13.69 14.03 -14.32
C SER A 57 -14.65 14.65 -15.33
N ALA A 58 -15.39 15.68 -14.96
CA ALA A 58 -16.25 16.40 -15.89
C ALA A 58 -15.45 17.03 -17.03
N VAL A 59 -14.23 17.53 -16.76
CA VAL A 59 -13.38 18.15 -17.79
C VAL A 59 -13.08 17.16 -18.91
N TYR A 60 -12.61 15.95 -18.57
CA TYR A 60 -12.23 14.99 -19.63
C TYR A 60 -13.43 14.32 -20.28
N PHE A 61 -14.57 14.10 -19.60
CA PHE A 61 -15.76 13.55 -20.25
C PHE A 61 -16.40 14.57 -21.20
N VAL A 62 -16.50 15.84 -20.81
CA VAL A 62 -17.00 16.92 -21.69
C VAL A 62 -16.07 17.11 -22.88
N ALA A 63 -14.74 17.15 -22.65
CA ALA A 63 -13.77 17.25 -23.73
C ALA A 63 -13.87 16.03 -24.69
N THR A 64 -14.05 14.83 -24.16
CA THR A 64 -14.30 13.60 -24.95
C THR A 64 -15.52 13.78 -25.88
N ALA A 65 -16.66 14.15 -25.31
CA ALA A 65 -17.90 14.31 -26.10
C ALA A 65 -17.70 15.33 -27.24
N LEU A 66 -17.08 16.47 -26.95
CA LEU A 66 -16.82 17.51 -27.97
C LEU A 66 -15.83 17.03 -29.03
N LEU A 67 -14.75 16.37 -28.66
CA LEU A 67 -13.74 15.84 -29.59
C LEU A 67 -14.31 14.73 -30.48
N ARG A 68 -15.15 13.83 -29.90
CA ARG A 68 -15.86 12.80 -30.66
C ARG A 68 -16.83 13.40 -31.67
N ALA A 69 -17.56 14.45 -31.31
CA ALA A 69 -18.42 15.20 -32.22
C ALA A 69 -17.64 15.85 -33.38
N GLN A 70 -16.36 16.16 -33.18
CA GLN A 70 -15.46 16.68 -34.23
C GLN A 70 -14.78 15.54 -35.05
N GLY A 71 -15.13 14.27 -34.83
CA GLY A 71 -14.54 13.13 -35.53
C GLY A 71 -13.19 12.65 -34.99
N SER A 72 -12.76 13.13 -33.81
CA SER A 72 -11.55 12.62 -33.16
C SER A 72 -11.74 11.18 -32.69
N GLY A 73 -10.63 10.45 -32.53
CA GLY A 73 -10.63 9.10 -31.96
C GLY A 73 -11.06 9.02 -30.50
N PRO A 74 -11.00 7.83 -29.89
CA PRO A 74 -11.39 7.63 -28.50
C PRO A 74 -10.45 8.36 -27.53
N THR A 75 -10.97 8.69 -26.34
CA THR A 75 -10.16 9.14 -25.22
C THR A 75 -9.56 7.95 -24.49
N VAL A 76 -8.26 7.97 -24.26
CA VAL A 76 -7.54 6.99 -23.44
C VAL A 76 -7.29 7.60 -22.06
N ILE A 77 -7.82 6.97 -21.00
CA ILE A 77 -7.62 7.41 -19.61
C ILE A 77 -6.72 6.42 -18.90
N VAL A 78 -5.55 6.86 -18.46
CA VAL A 78 -4.66 6.10 -17.58
C VAL A 78 -4.98 6.49 -16.14
N SER A 79 -5.52 5.54 -15.35
CA SER A 79 -5.92 5.77 -13.97
C SER A 79 -5.43 4.63 -13.07
N PRO A 80 -4.91 4.93 -11.85
CA PRO A 80 -4.23 3.91 -11.04
C PRO A 80 -5.15 2.91 -10.34
N LEU A 81 -6.49 3.08 -10.40
CA LEU A 81 -7.42 2.38 -9.52
C LEU A 81 -8.65 1.83 -10.21
N LEU A 82 -8.90 0.53 -10.01
CA LEU A 82 -10.06 -0.18 -10.54
C LEU A 82 -11.41 0.33 -10.00
N ALA A 83 -11.47 0.72 -8.71
CA ALA A 83 -12.67 1.27 -8.10
C ALA A 83 -13.06 2.62 -8.74
N LEU A 84 -12.07 3.49 -8.95
CA LEU A 84 -12.28 4.76 -9.65
C LEU A 84 -12.78 4.55 -11.07
N MET A 85 -12.20 3.60 -11.80
CA MET A 85 -12.62 3.27 -13.17
C MET A 85 -14.09 2.85 -13.23
N ARG A 86 -14.60 2.06 -12.28
CA ARG A 86 -16.01 1.67 -12.23
C ARG A 86 -16.94 2.87 -12.07
N ASN A 87 -16.61 3.76 -11.13
CA ASN A 87 -17.39 4.98 -10.91
C ASN A 87 -17.34 5.90 -12.13
N GLN A 88 -16.21 5.98 -12.83
CA GLN A 88 -16.05 6.74 -14.06
C GLN A 88 -16.89 6.16 -15.22
N ILE A 89 -16.90 4.83 -15.37
CA ILE A 89 -17.75 4.16 -16.38
C ILE A 89 -19.22 4.45 -16.13
N ALA A 90 -19.70 4.25 -14.91
CA ALA A 90 -21.09 4.55 -14.56
C ALA A 90 -21.47 6.04 -14.78
N ALA A 91 -20.55 6.96 -14.54
CA ALA A 91 -20.76 8.39 -14.83
C ALA A 91 -20.81 8.66 -16.34
N ALA A 92 -19.91 8.06 -17.11
CA ALA A 92 -19.86 8.19 -18.58
C ALA A 92 -21.15 7.66 -19.24
N GLU A 93 -21.62 6.47 -18.81
CA GLU A 93 -22.85 5.84 -19.31
C GLU A 93 -24.09 6.73 -19.11
N ARG A 94 -24.21 7.38 -17.93
CA ARG A 94 -25.30 8.35 -17.70
C ARG A 94 -25.26 9.53 -18.67
N ALA A 95 -24.10 9.92 -19.15
CA ALA A 95 -23.92 10.98 -20.14
C ALA A 95 -23.97 10.49 -21.60
N GLY A 96 -24.33 9.23 -21.83
CA GLY A 96 -24.36 8.64 -23.17
C GLY A 96 -22.99 8.37 -23.80
N ILE A 97 -21.91 8.38 -23.00
CA ILE A 97 -20.55 8.11 -23.41
C ILE A 97 -20.24 6.62 -23.21
N ARG A 98 -19.83 5.92 -24.27
CA ARG A 98 -19.51 4.49 -24.22
C ARG A 98 -18.10 4.30 -23.68
N ALA A 99 -17.99 3.98 -22.41
CA ALA A 99 -16.73 3.74 -21.70
C ALA A 99 -16.51 2.24 -21.46
N VAL A 100 -15.29 1.80 -21.70
CA VAL A 100 -14.85 0.42 -21.43
C VAL A 100 -13.52 0.44 -20.67
N THR A 101 -13.20 -0.67 -19.99
CA THR A 101 -11.96 -0.79 -19.21
C THR A 101 -11.16 -2.02 -19.61
N ILE A 102 -9.84 -1.89 -19.52
CA ILE A 102 -8.87 -2.98 -19.65
C ILE A 102 -8.03 -3.03 -18.39
N ASN A 103 -8.21 -4.12 -17.62
CA ASN A 103 -7.50 -4.32 -16.35
C ASN A 103 -7.20 -5.82 -16.12
N SER A 104 -6.69 -6.19 -14.94
CA SER A 104 -6.32 -7.57 -14.62
C SER A 104 -7.50 -8.51 -14.40
N THR A 105 -8.69 -7.98 -14.17
CA THR A 105 -9.88 -8.79 -13.83
C THR A 105 -10.70 -9.19 -15.06
N ASN A 106 -10.51 -8.52 -16.21
CA ASN A 106 -11.29 -8.76 -17.43
C ASN A 106 -10.46 -9.21 -18.65
N VAL A 107 -9.39 -9.96 -18.42
CA VAL A 107 -8.46 -10.40 -19.49
C VAL A 107 -9.17 -11.14 -20.64
N ALA A 108 -10.20 -11.93 -20.34
CA ALA A 108 -10.97 -12.67 -21.34
C ALA A 108 -11.74 -11.77 -22.32
N GLU A 109 -12.01 -10.53 -21.96
CA GLU A 109 -12.79 -9.57 -22.77
C GLU A 109 -11.92 -8.69 -23.66
N TRP A 110 -10.60 -8.68 -23.47
CA TRP A 110 -9.70 -7.73 -24.14
C TRP A 110 -9.80 -7.74 -25.66
N GLN A 111 -9.86 -8.91 -26.28
CA GLN A 111 -9.94 -9.00 -27.73
C GLN A 111 -11.23 -8.34 -28.28
N ARG A 112 -12.33 -8.51 -27.57
CA ARG A 112 -13.61 -7.85 -27.90
C ARG A 112 -13.50 -6.34 -27.74
N VAL A 113 -12.94 -5.87 -26.61
CA VAL A 113 -12.74 -4.43 -26.35
C VAL A 113 -11.87 -3.81 -27.44
N PHE A 114 -10.80 -4.46 -27.88
CA PHE A 114 -9.94 -3.95 -28.94
C PHE A 114 -10.68 -3.90 -30.29
N ALA A 115 -11.48 -4.91 -30.62
CA ALA A 115 -12.31 -4.87 -31.81
C ALA A 115 -13.34 -3.72 -31.77
N ASP A 116 -13.90 -3.45 -30.62
CA ASP A 116 -14.87 -2.36 -30.43
C ASP A 116 -14.19 -0.98 -30.53
N VAL A 117 -12.99 -0.82 -29.97
CA VAL A 117 -12.15 0.39 -30.13
C VAL A 117 -11.79 0.61 -31.60
N SER A 118 -11.31 -0.42 -32.29
CA SER A 118 -10.92 -0.33 -33.72
C SER A 118 -12.08 0.03 -34.63
N ARG A 119 -13.30 -0.37 -34.29
CA ARG A 119 -14.53 -0.01 -35.03
C ARG A 119 -15.10 1.38 -34.67
N GLY A 120 -14.43 2.11 -33.79
CA GLY A 120 -14.91 3.39 -33.29
C GLY A 120 -16.15 3.30 -32.39
N ALA A 121 -16.47 2.08 -31.91
CA ALA A 121 -17.62 1.81 -31.05
C ALA A 121 -17.42 2.21 -29.58
N VAL A 122 -16.24 2.72 -29.21
CA VAL A 122 -15.86 3.13 -27.87
C VAL A 122 -15.47 4.60 -27.89
N ASP A 123 -15.96 5.37 -26.92
CA ASP A 123 -15.62 6.78 -26.76
C ASP A 123 -14.52 6.98 -25.71
N VAL A 124 -14.49 6.13 -24.68
CA VAL A 124 -13.49 6.18 -23.61
C VAL A 124 -12.95 4.78 -23.32
N LEU A 125 -11.61 4.65 -23.33
CA LEU A 125 -10.91 3.47 -22.88
C LEU A 125 -10.15 3.76 -21.61
N LEU A 126 -10.52 3.12 -20.49
CA LEU A 126 -9.82 3.23 -19.22
C LEU A 126 -8.78 2.12 -19.09
N LEU A 127 -7.56 2.51 -18.75
CA LEU A 127 -6.40 1.62 -18.59
C LEU A 127 -5.80 1.76 -17.20
N SER A 128 -5.46 0.63 -16.59
CA SER A 128 -4.55 0.69 -15.43
C SER A 128 -3.10 0.85 -15.90
N PRO A 129 -2.25 1.58 -15.17
CA PRO A 129 -0.86 1.85 -15.60
C PRO A 129 -0.02 0.58 -15.76
N GLU A 130 -0.35 -0.49 -15.00
CA GLU A 130 0.32 -1.79 -15.11
C GLU A 130 0.14 -2.42 -16.51
N ARG A 131 -0.92 -2.03 -17.24
CA ARG A 131 -1.16 -2.51 -18.61
C ARG A 131 -0.11 -1.97 -19.59
N LEU A 132 0.36 -0.76 -19.38
CA LEU A 132 1.41 -0.16 -20.21
C LEU A 132 2.72 -0.98 -20.16
N ASN A 133 2.94 -1.75 -19.10
CA ASN A 133 4.11 -2.64 -18.94
C ASN A 133 3.83 -4.10 -19.30
N ASN A 134 2.59 -4.45 -19.67
CA ASN A 134 2.29 -5.80 -20.15
C ASN A 134 2.87 -6.00 -21.56
N PRO A 135 3.73 -7.03 -21.83
CA PRO A 135 4.37 -7.20 -23.12
C PRO A 135 3.39 -7.30 -24.29
N ASP A 136 2.34 -8.11 -24.17
CA ASP A 136 1.37 -8.32 -25.26
C ASP A 136 0.59 -7.03 -25.54
N PHE A 137 0.22 -6.26 -24.51
CA PHE A 137 -0.45 -4.97 -24.67
C PHE A 137 0.48 -3.92 -25.27
N ARG A 138 1.70 -3.79 -24.73
CA ARG A 138 2.70 -2.81 -25.14
C ARG A 138 3.11 -3.00 -26.60
N ASP A 139 3.39 -4.23 -27.00
CA ASP A 139 4.00 -4.52 -28.30
C ASP A 139 2.94 -4.63 -29.43
N ASN A 140 1.69 -5.01 -29.12
CA ASN A 140 0.64 -5.26 -30.13
C ASN A 140 -0.52 -4.25 -30.12
N VAL A 141 -0.84 -3.64 -28.99
CA VAL A 141 -2.05 -2.82 -28.82
C VAL A 141 -1.74 -1.35 -28.69
N LEU A 142 -0.75 -1.02 -27.87
CA LEU A 142 -0.41 0.37 -27.54
C LEU A 142 -0.07 1.22 -28.78
N PRO A 143 0.67 0.73 -29.80
CA PRO A 143 0.95 1.51 -31.00
C PRO A 143 -0.32 1.86 -31.80
N GLN A 144 -1.28 0.94 -31.87
CA GLN A 144 -2.57 1.19 -32.55
C GLN A 144 -3.44 2.19 -31.79
N LEU A 145 -3.47 2.06 -30.45
CA LEU A 145 -4.17 3.02 -29.59
C LEU A 145 -3.56 4.41 -29.68
N ALA A 146 -2.24 4.51 -29.66
CA ALA A 146 -1.54 5.77 -29.83
C ALA A 146 -1.90 6.45 -31.15
N ALA A 147 -1.89 5.69 -32.26
CA ALA A 147 -2.21 6.21 -33.59
C ALA A 147 -3.66 6.70 -33.75
N THR A 148 -4.61 6.15 -32.98
CA THR A 148 -6.04 6.47 -33.09
C THR A 148 -6.58 7.33 -31.94
N CYS A 149 -5.78 7.60 -30.91
CA CYS A 149 -6.15 8.34 -29.73
C CYS A 149 -6.59 9.78 -30.08
N GLY A 150 -7.77 10.22 -29.59
CA GLY A 150 -8.25 11.58 -29.75
C GLY A 150 -7.89 12.50 -28.59
N LEU A 151 -7.72 11.93 -27.39
CA LEU A 151 -7.31 12.61 -26.15
C LEU A 151 -6.65 11.60 -25.23
N LEU A 152 -5.48 11.93 -24.69
CA LEU A 152 -4.89 11.17 -23.60
C LEU A 152 -5.15 11.87 -22.26
N VAL A 153 -5.68 11.12 -21.29
CA VAL A 153 -5.89 11.62 -19.92
C VAL A 153 -5.01 10.79 -18.96
N VAL A 154 -4.27 11.49 -18.13
CA VAL A 154 -3.49 10.92 -17.02
C VAL A 154 -4.11 11.38 -15.72
N ASP A 155 -4.91 10.51 -15.12
CA ASP A 155 -5.54 10.80 -13.84
C ASP A 155 -4.59 10.44 -12.69
N GLU A 156 -4.67 11.18 -11.59
CA GLU A 156 -3.73 11.11 -10.45
C GLU A 156 -2.26 11.26 -10.91
N ALA A 157 -2.01 12.28 -11.73
CA ALA A 157 -0.72 12.49 -12.40
C ALA A 157 0.48 12.67 -11.43
N HIS A 158 0.23 12.97 -10.14
CA HIS A 158 1.29 12.97 -9.12
C HIS A 158 2.01 11.63 -9.00
N CYS A 159 1.37 10.51 -9.41
CA CYS A 159 2.00 9.18 -9.45
C CYS A 159 3.13 9.06 -10.48
N ILE A 160 3.25 10.00 -11.43
CA ILE A 160 4.34 10.05 -12.42
C ILE A 160 5.65 10.45 -11.74
N SER A 161 5.55 11.39 -10.79
CA SER A 161 6.70 12.01 -10.16
C SER A 161 7.34 11.09 -9.12
N ASP A 162 8.65 10.93 -9.18
CA ASP A 162 9.42 10.23 -8.15
C ASP A 162 9.33 10.92 -6.77
N TRP A 163 8.99 12.19 -6.76
CA TRP A 163 8.79 13.02 -5.58
C TRP A 163 7.37 12.94 -5.04
N GLY A 164 6.45 12.31 -5.79
CA GLY A 164 5.08 12.10 -5.36
C GLY A 164 5.01 11.12 -4.19
N HIS A 165 4.09 11.38 -3.26
CA HIS A 165 3.87 10.52 -2.10
C HIS A 165 3.38 9.11 -2.45
N ASP A 166 2.85 8.91 -3.65
CA ASP A 166 2.36 7.62 -4.19
C ASP A 166 2.99 7.33 -5.57
N PHE A 167 4.32 7.41 -5.64
CA PHE A 167 5.05 7.08 -6.86
C PHE A 167 4.78 5.64 -7.32
N ARG A 168 4.40 5.48 -8.59
CA ARG A 168 4.17 4.19 -9.22
C ARG A 168 5.07 4.02 -10.46
N PRO A 169 6.01 3.08 -10.43
CA PRO A 169 6.92 2.86 -11.57
C PRO A 169 6.22 2.66 -12.90
N ASP A 170 5.02 2.08 -12.87
CA ASP A 170 4.23 1.80 -14.08
C ASP A 170 3.81 3.08 -14.83
N PHE A 171 3.63 4.22 -14.13
CA PHE A 171 3.36 5.52 -14.76
C PHE A 171 4.57 6.10 -15.52
N ARG A 172 5.79 5.70 -15.17
CA ARG A 172 6.99 6.17 -15.90
C ARG A 172 6.97 5.77 -17.38
N ARG A 173 6.21 4.71 -17.76
CA ARG A 173 6.01 4.32 -19.15
C ARG A 173 5.36 5.42 -20.00
N LEU A 174 4.66 6.36 -19.40
CA LEU A 174 4.13 7.53 -20.11
C LEU A 174 5.25 8.37 -20.75
N ARG A 175 6.46 8.37 -20.19
CA ARG A 175 7.65 9.04 -20.79
C ARG A 175 8.01 8.45 -22.16
N THR A 176 7.74 7.17 -22.40
CA THR A 176 7.96 6.52 -23.70
C THR A 176 6.74 6.60 -24.61
N LEU A 177 5.53 6.64 -24.04
CA LEU A 177 4.28 6.72 -24.81
C LEU A 177 4.02 8.11 -25.38
N LEU A 178 4.25 9.17 -24.59
CA LEU A 178 3.94 10.53 -25.01
C LEU A 178 4.64 11.00 -26.30
N PRO A 179 5.92 10.66 -26.53
CA PRO A 179 6.60 10.95 -27.81
C PRO A 179 6.04 10.18 -29.02
N GLU A 180 5.39 9.04 -28.80
CA GLU A 180 4.82 8.20 -29.86
C GLU A 180 3.42 8.68 -30.30
N LEU A 181 2.80 9.58 -29.54
CA LEU A 181 1.49 10.16 -29.92
C LEU A 181 1.62 11.03 -31.17
N PRO A 182 0.63 10.96 -32.11
CA PRO A 182 0.58 11.85 -33.24
C PRO A 182 0.61 13.34 -32.83
N ASP A 183 1.07 14.18 -33.75
CA ASP A 183 1.09 15.61 -33.54
C ASP A 183 -0.31 16.18 -33.33
N GLY A 184 -0.45 17.14 -32.39
CA GLY A 184 -1.71 17.80 -32.10
C GLY A 184 -2.71 16.98 -31.26
N ILE A 185 -2.32 15.82 -30.72
CA ILE A 185 -3.14 15.12 -29.73
C ILE A 185 -3.10 15.87 -28.41
N PRO A 186 -4.26 16.36 -27.90
CA PRO A 186 -4.31 16.97 -26.59
C PRO A 186 -4.05 15.96 -25.48
N VAL A 187 -3.39 16.41 -24.42
CA VAL A 187 -3.11 15.59 -23.22
C VAL A 187 -3.58 16.36 -21.99
N LEU A 188 -4.36 15.68 -21.16
CA LEU A 188 -4.80 16.20 -19.87
C LEU A 188 -4.19 15.40 -18.74
N ALA A 189 -3.45 16.04 -17.86
CA ALA A 189 -3.07 15.47 -16.56
C ALA A 189 -3.92 16.08 -15.45
N THR A 190 -4.43 15.28 -14.53
CA THR A 190 -5.23 15.73 -13.39
C THR A 190 -4.67 15.23 -12.08
N THR A 191 -4.65 16.07 -11.05
CA THR A 191 -4.28 15.68 -9.69
C THR A 191 -4.93 16.59 -8.65
N ALA A 192 -5.03 16.09 -7.41
CA ALA A 192 -5.48 16.89 -6.26
C ALA A 192 -4.33 17.29 -5.32
N THR A 193 -3.19 16.62 -5.42
CA THR A 193 -2.11 16.68 -4.43
C THR A 193 -0.76 16.82 -5.13
N ALA A 194 -0.48 18.01 -5.67
CA ALA A 194 0.81 18.32 -6.28
C ALA A 194 1.35 19.66 -5.74
N ASN A 195 2.52 19.62 -5.13
CA ASN A 195 3.29 20.84 -4.85
C ASN A 195 4.01 21.33 -6.13
N ALA A 196 4.71 22.44 -6.07
CA ALA A 196 5.37 23.04 -7.23
C ALA A 196 6.34 22.05 -7.92
N ARG A 197 7.14 21.31 -7.12
CA ARG A 197 8.08 20.32 -7.64
C ARG A 197 7.40 19.19 -8.43
N VAL A 198 6.30 18.65 -7.89
CA VAL A 198 5.52 17.60 -8.58
C VAL A 198 4.87 18.18 -9.85
N VAL A 199 4.41 19.44 -9.82
CA VAL A 199 3.86 20.14 -10.99
C VAL A 199 4.92 20.26 -12.08
N ASP A 200 6.13 20.72 -11.74
CA ASP A 200 7.22 20.86 -12.68
C ASP A 200 7.60 19.52 -13.32
N ASP A 201 7.76 18.48 -12.52
CA ASP A 201 8.11 17.12 -12.98
C ASP A 201 7.03 16.53 -13.90
N VAL A 202 5.75 16.72 -13.56
CA VAL A 202 4.65 16.30 -14.43
C VAL A 202 4.60 17.13 -15.71
N ALA A 203 4.80 18.44 -15.64
CA ALA A 203 4.83 19.32 -16.81
C ALA A 203 5.98 18.97 -17.76
N ASP A 204 7.15 18.65 -17.21
CA ASP A 204 8.30 18.16 -17.99
C ASP A 204 7.98 16.87 -18.71
N VAL A 205 7.35 15.91 -18.03
CA VAL A 205 6.91 14.65 -18.65
C VAL A 205 5.89 14.91 -19.74
N LEU A 206 4.92 15.77 -19.51
CA LEU A 206 3.93 16.15 -20.53
C LEU A 206 4.56 16.88 -21.73
N GLY A 207 5.63 17.64 -21.50
CA GLY A 207 6.38 18.36 -22.54
C GLY A 207 7.28 17.49 -23.40
N LEU A 208 7.54 16.23 -23.02
CA LEU A 208 8.45 15.34 -23.74
C LEU A 208 8.00 15.11 -25.21
N GLY A 209 8.97 15.11 -26.09
CA GLY A 209 8.83 14.77 -27.51
C GLY A 209 8.92 15.96 -28.48
N LYS A 210 8.81 17.22 -28.02
CA LYS A 210 8.78 18.38 -28.94
C LYS A 210 9.45 19.66 -28.44
N GLY A 211 10.17 19.64 -27.31
CA GLY A 211 10.73 20.86 -26.72
C GLY A 211 9.66 21.85 -26.20
N LEU A 212 8.47 21.34 -25.87
CA LEU A 212 7.24 22.08 -25.61
C LEU A 212 6.93 22.22 -24.11
N SER A 213 7.91 22.22 -23.24
CA SER A 213 7.66 22.49 -21.81
C SER A 213 6.94 23.86 -21.59
N GLN A 214 7.09 24.80 -22.53
CA GLN A 214 6.38 26.08 -22.52
C GLN A 214 4.93 26.01 -23.00
N ASP A 215 4.48 24.91 -23.61
CA ASP A 215 3.12 24.78 -24.17
C ASP A 215 2.14 24.03 -23.25
N VAL A 216 2.57 23.59 -22.08
CA VAL A 216 1.68 22.96 -21.09
C VAL A 216 0.97 24.06 -20.29
N ILE A 217 -0.37 24.06 -20.34
CA ILE A 217 -1.16 24.97 -19.50
C ILE A 217 -1.26 24.32 -18.09
N VAL A 218 -0.80 25.04 -17.06
CA VAL A 218 -0.98 24.65 -15.67
C VAL A 218 -2.12 25.45 -15.06
N LEU A 219 -3.22 24.78 -14.72
CA LEU A 219 -4.38 25.35 -14.04
C LEU A 219 -4.39 24.90 -12.59
N ARG A 220 -4.10 25.83 -11.69
CA ARG A 220 -4.06 25.58 -10.26
C ARG A 220 -5.11 26.41 -9.56
N GLY A 221 -6.05 25.73 -8.88
CA GLY A 221 -7.08 26.38 -8.06
C GLY A 221 -6.80 26.31 -6.58
N SER A 222 -7.69 26.91 -5.79
CA SER A 222 -7.65 26.83 -4.34
C SER A 222 -7.87 25.40 -3.87
N LEU A 223 -7.03 24.97 -2.93
CA LEU A 223 -7.12 23.68 -2.27
C LEU A 223 -7.94 23.73 -0.97
N ASP A 224 -8.55 24.86 -0.64
CA ASP A 224 -9.41 24.97 0.56
C ASP A 224 -10.67 24.09 0.46
N ARG A 225 -11.10 23.58 1.58
CA ARG A 225 -12.26 22.71 1.75
C ARG A 225 -13.10 23.20 2.92
N ASP A 226 -14.13 24.01 2.62
CA ASP A 226 -14.94 24.70 3.61
C ASP A 226 -15.66 23.74 4.58
N SER A 227 -15.95 22.55 4.15
CA SER A 227 -16.59 21.50 4.95
C SER A 227 -15.69 20.81 6.00
N LEU A 228 -14.35 20.92 5.88
CA LEU A 228 -13.42 20.19 6.75
C LEU A 228 -13.08 20.96 8.03
N HIS A 229 -13.31 20.33 9.16
CA HIS A 229 -12.93 20.78 10.50
C HIS A 229 -11.79 19.90 11.01
N LEU A 230 -10.56 20.42 10.99
CA LEU A 230 -9.35 19.68 11.32
C LEU A 230 -9.00 19.84 12.79
N GLY A 231 -8.60 18.74 13.44
CA GLY A 231 -8.08 18.78 14.80
C GLY A 231 -7.02 17.72 15.04
N VAL A 232 -6.14 17.99 15.99
CA VAL A 232 -5.11 17.05 16.48
C VAL A 232 -5.29 16.87 17.96
N LEU A 233 -5.33 15.63 18.41
CA LEU A 233 -5.45 15.28 19.82
C LEU A 233 -4.32 14.32 20.19
N GLU A 234 -3.36 14.81 20.96
CA GLU A 234 -2.29 14.01 21.55
C GLU A 234 -2.81 13.30 22.79
N LEU A 235 -2.70 11.99 22.82
CA LEU A 235 -3.14 11.15 23.94
C LEU A 235 -1.95 10.33 24.47
N PRO A 236 -1.87 10.11 25.79
CA PRO A 236 -0.66 9.57 26.42
C PRO A 236 -0.24 8.19 25.94
N THR A 237 -1.19 7.31 25.63
CA THR A 237 -0.90 5.92 25.23
C THR A 237 -1.87 5.42 24.16
N THR A 238 -1.51 4.31 23.54
CA THR A 238 -2.39 3.59 22.59
C THR A 238 -3.73 3.21 23.22
N ALA A 239 -3.74 2.84 24.52
CA ALA A 239 -4.97 2.54 25.24
C ALA A 239 -5.88 3.78 25.36
N HIS A 240 -5.32 4.96 25.61
CA HIS A 240 -6.09 6.21 25.60
C HIS A 240 -6.66 6.52 24.23
N ARG A 241 -5.90 6.32 23.15
CA ARG A 241 -6.40 6.52 21.77
C ARG A 241 -7.56 5.57 21.43
N LEU A 242 -7.47 4.29 21.80
CA LEU A 242 -8.55 3.32 21.62
C LEU A 242 -9.78 3.68 22.48
N ALA A 243 -9.56 4.05 23.74
CA ALA A 243 -10.63 4.46 24.64
C ALA A 243 -11.36 5.71 24.11
N TRP A 244 -10.61 6.70 23.61
CA TRP A 244 -11.18 7.88 22.98
C TRP A 244 -12.07 7.53 21.78
N LEU A 245 -11.63 6.62 20.91
CA LEU A 245 -12.45 6.14 19.80
C LEU A 245 -13.76 5.53 20.30
N ALA A 246 -13.72 4.67 21.32
CA ALA A 246 -14.90 4.01 21.85
C ALA A 246 -15.90 4.97 22.49
N GLU A 247 -15.43 6.06 23.10
CA GLU A 247 -16.32 7.05 23.73
C GLU A 247 -16.88 8.09 22.77
N ASN A 248 -16.16 8.35 21.65
CA ASN A 248 -16.52 9.46 20.78
C ASN A 248 -17.07 9.03 19.41
N LEU A 249 -16.90 7.77 18.98
CA LEU A 249 -17.27 7.33 17.64
C LEU A 249 -18.76 7.55 17.31
N ASP A 250 -19.67 7.33 18.27
CA ASP A 250 -21.10 7.54 18.05
C ASP A 250 -21.48 9.02 17.91
N THR A 251 -20.72 9.92 18.54
CA THR A 251 -20.98 11.36 18.47
C THR A 251 -20.56 11.98 17.14
N LEU A 252 -19.72 11.28 16.37
CA LEU A 252 -19.27 11.75 15.07
C LEU A 252 -20.39 11.67 14.03
N PRO A 253 -20.49 12.66 13.11
CA PRO A 253 -21.57 12.74 12.14
C PRO A 253 -21.49 11.60 11.10
N GLY A 254 -22.63 10.97 10.81
CA GLY A 254 -22.78 9.98 9.74
C GLY A 254 -21.84 8.78 9.88
N SER A 255 -21.30 8.33 8.77
CA SER A 255 -20.28 7.29 8.68
C SER A 255 -18.92 7.87 8.27
N GLY A 256 -17.83 7.11 8.52
CA GLY A 256 -16.49 7.62 8.26
C GLY A 256 -15.42 6.56 8.03
N ILE A 257 -14.18 7.02 7.99
CA ILE A 257 -12.99 6.18 7.83
C ILE A 257 -12.06 6.42 9.02
N ILE A 258 -11.53 5.33 9.59
CA ILE A 258 -10.46 5.36 10.58
C ILE A 258 -9.21 4.81 9.91
N TYR A 259 -8.26 5.68 9.55
CA TYR A 259 -6.99 5.27 8.96
C TYR A 259 -6.01 4.79 10.01
N THR A 260 -5.30 3.71 9.69
CA THR A 260 -4.22 3.14 10.50
C THR A 260 -2.97 2.95 9.64
N LEU A 261 -1.79 2.94 10.26
CA LEU A 261 -0.53 2.83 9.53
C LEU A 261 -0.17 1.39 9.11
N THR A 262 -0.71 0.39 9.81
CA THR A 262 -0.39 -1.02 9.56
C THR A 262 -1.65 -1.87 9.43
N VAL A 263 -1.52 -3.02 8.75
CA VAL A 263 -2.61 -3.99 8.63
C VAL A 263 -3.00 -4.55 10.00
N ALA A 264 -2.02 -4.83 10.86
CA ALA A 264 -2.28 -5.30 12.22
C ALA A 264 -3.11 -4.29 13.01
N ALA A 265 -2.73 -3.00 13.00
CA ALA A 265 -3.49 -1.94 13.66
C ALA A 265 -4.92 -1.83 13.13
N SER A 266 -5.16 -2.02 11.81
CA SER A 266 -6.53 -1.97 11.27
C SER A 266 -7.40 -3.11 11.82
N GLN A 267 -6.84 -4.30 11.99
CA GLN A 267 -7.53 -5.45 12.55
C GLN A 267 -7.80 -5.28 14.05
N GLU A 268 -6.80 -4.82 14.82
CA GLU A 268 -6.89 -4.64 16.27
C GLU A 268 -7.89 -3.53 16.64
N VAL A 269 -7.82 -2.37 15.98
CA VAL A 269 -8.77 -1.27 16.20
C VAL A 269 -10.19 -1.69 15.84
N ALA A 270 -10.39 -2.34 14.67
CA ALA A 270 -11.71 -2.85 14.28
C ALA A 270 -12.21 -3.92 15.23
N GLY A 271 -11.36 -4.83 15.70
CA GLY A 271 -11.68 -5.86 16.70
C GLY A 271 -12.15 -5.23 18.01
N TYR A 272 -11.39 -4.29 18.55
CA TYR A 272 -11.72 -3.58 19.76
C TYR A 272 -13.07 -2.84 19.67
N LEU A 273 -13.30 -2.11 18.55
CA LEU A 273 -14.55 -1.39 18.38
C LEU A 273 -15.76 -2.32 18.23
N ARG A 274 -15.60 -3.47 17.54
CA ARG A 274 -16.66 -4.50 17.46
C ARG A 274 -17.00 -5.12 18.80
N GLU A 275 -16.00 -5.39 19.66
CA GLU A 275 -16.22 -5.85 21.05
C GLU A 275 -17.01 -4.83 21.87
N ARG A 276 -16.97 -3.55 21.47
CA ARG A 276 -17.75 -2.46 22.07
C ARG A 276 -19.11 -2.23 21.42
N GLY A 277 -19.49 -3.07 20.45
CA GLY A 277 -20.80 -3.02 19.80
C GLY A 277 -20.88 -2.14 18.56
N PHE A 278 -19.76 -1.55 18.11
CA PHE A 278 -19.77 -0.73 16.90
C PHE A 278 -19.81 -1.57 15.63
N SER A 279 -20.62 -1.16 14.67
CA SER A 279 -20.62 -1.74 13.32
C SER A 279 -19.44 -1.17 12.52
N VAL A 280 -18.32 -1.86 12.53
CA VAL A 280 -17.10 -1.46 11.81
C VAL A 280 -16.46 -2.66 11.11
N ALA A 281 -15.77 -2.43 9.99
CA ALA A 281 -15.02 -3.45 9.26
C ALA A 281 -13.56 -3.04 9.07
N ALA A 282 -12.64 -4.02 9.14
CA ALA A 282 -11.24 -3.81 8.79
C ALA A 282 -11.08 -3.87 7.26
N TYR A 283 -10.22 -2.99 6.71
CA TYR A 283 -9.95 -2.90 5.28
C TYR A 283 -8.46 -2.70 5.02
N SER A 284 -7.86 -3.61 4.26
CA SER A 284 -6.43 -3.54 3.94
C SER A 284 -6.12 -4.13 2.55
N GLY A 285 -4.88 -4.00 2.11
CA GLY A 285 -4.41 -4.64 0.87
C GLY A 285 -4.39 -6.18 0.95
N GLN A 286 -4.40 -6.76 2.16
CA GLN A 286 -4.45 -8.21 2.38
C GLN A 286 -5.88 -8.77 2.45
N THR A 287 -6.89 -7.90 2.56
CA THR A 287 -8.30 -8.30 2.53
C THR A 287 -8.67 -8.80 1.13
N GLU A 288 -9.37 -9.91 1.04
CA GLU A 288 -9.81 -10.47 -0.23
C GLU A 288 -10.67 -9.46 -1.03
N GLN A 289 -10.58 -9.53 -2.37
CA GLN A 289 -11.23 -8.54 -3.23
C GLN A 289 -12.76 -8.49 -3.05
N THR A 290 -13.40 -9.64 -2.88
CA THR A 290 -14.84 -9.73 -2.64
C THR A 290 -15.24 -9.09 -1.32
N GLU A 291 -14.48 -9.32 -0.26
CA GLU A 291 -14.69 -8.71 1.05
C GLU A 291 -14.46 -7.20 1.01
N ARG A 292 -13.44 -6.73 0.28
CA ARG A 292 -13.20 -5.29 0.10
C ARG A 292 -14.37 -4.61 -0.57
N LEU A 293 -14.91 -5.21 -1.65
CA LEU A 293 -16.07 -4.68 -2.35
C LEU A 293 -17.32 -4.63 -1.47
N ALA A 294 -17.55 -5.67 -0.67
CA ALA A 294 -18.65 -5.70 0.28
C ALA A 294 -18.49 -4.62 1.36
N ALA A 295 -17.30 -4.44 1.92
CA ALA A 295 -17.03 -3.42 2.91
C ALA A 295 -17.19 -1.99 2.36
N GLU A 296 -16.74 -1.73 1.13
CA GLU A 296 -16.98 -0.47 0.44
C GLU A 296 -18.48 -0.19 0.23
N ASP A 297 -19.25 -1.20 -0.21
CA ASP A 297 -20.69 -1.10 -0.39
C ASP A 297 -21.42 -0.89 0.95
N ASP A 298 -20.99 -1.55 2.01
CA ASP A 298 -21.50 -1.36 3.36
C ASP A 298 -21.29 0.08 3.86
N LEU A 299 -20.12 0.67 3.62
CA LEU A 299 -19.86 2.05 3.99
C LEU A 299 -20.67 3.04 3.13
N ILE A 300 -20.74 2.82 1.79
CA ILE A 300 -21.50 3.67 0.87
C ILE A 300 -22.97 3.74 1.29
N ASN A 301 -23.55 2.61 1.68
CA ASN A 301 -24.96 2.49 2.08
C ASN A 301 -25.21 2.74 3.59
N ASN A 302 -24.22 3.26 4.32
CA ASN A 302 -24.32 3.53 5.77
C ASN A 302 -24.71 2.29 6.62
N ARG A 303 -24.34 1.08 6.20
CA ARG A 303 -24.55 -0.15 6.97
C ARG A 303 -23.48 -0.36 8.04
N VAL A 304 -22.35 0.31 7.90
CA VAL A 304 -21.29 0.37 8.92
C VAL A 304 -21.03 1.80 9.34
N LYS A 305 -20.68 2.01 10.62
CA LYS A 305 -20.30 3.32 11.17
C LYS A 305 -18.96 3.79 10.60
N ALA A 306 -18.01 2.87 10.45
CA ALA A 306 -16.71 3.17 9.87
C ALA A 306 -16.03 1.97 9.22
N LEU A 307 -15.16 2.24 8.23
CA LEU A 307 -14.09 1.33 7.84
C LEU A 307 -12.81 1.70 8.59
N VAL A 308 -12.20 0.71 9.23
CA VAL A 308 -10.86 0.84 9.82
C VAL A 308 -9.86 0.37 8.77
N ALA A 309 -9.18 1.31 8.14
CA ALA A 309 -8.47 1.06 6.90
C ALA A 309 -7.00 1.46 6.93
N THR A 310 -6.16 0.75 6.20
CA THR A 310 -4.84 1.26 5.80
C THR A 310 -4.98 2.19 4.60
N SER A 311 -3.86 2.76 4.11
CA SER A 311 -3.82 3.51 2.84
C SER A 311 -4.33 2.72 1.62
N ALA A 312 -4.62 1.41 1.76
CA ALA A 312 -5.27 0.59 0.74
C ALA A 312 -6.68 1.07 0.39
N LEU A 313 -7.44 1.65 1.36
CA LEU A 313 -8.63 2.43 1.06
C LEU A 313 -8.17 3.81 0.56
N GLY A 314 -7.54 3.75 -0.58
CA GLY A 314 -6.84 4.85 -1.17
C GLY A 314 -7.67 5.63 -2.19
N MET A 315 -6.99 6.26 -3.15
CA MET A 315 -7.58 7.01 -4.25
C MET A 315 -8.76 6.26 -4.89
N GLY A 316 -9.77 6.97 -5.36
CA GLY A 316 -10.91 6.38 -6.07
C GLY A 316 -12.12 5.97 -5.24
N PHE A 317 -12.00 5.83 -3.92
CA PHE A 317 -13.19 5.67 -3.08
C PHE A 317 -13.89 7.02 -2.93
N ASP A 318 -15.16 7.07 -3.28
CA ASP A 318 -16.00 8.27 -3.22
C ASP A 318 -17.31 8.00 -2.50
N LYS A 319 -17.52 8.73 -1.42
CA LYS A 319 -18.76 8.77 -0.64
C LYS A 319 -19.05 10.23 -0.28
N PRO A 320 -20.05 10.86 -0.93
CA PRO A 320 -20.30 12.29 -0.74
C PRO A 320 -20.64 12.69 0.69
N ASP A 321 -21.41 11.87 1.38
CA ASP A 321 -21.89 12.11 2.74
C ASP A 321 -20.95 11.56 3.85
N LEU A 322 -19.63 11.38 3.55
CA LEU A 322 -18.66 10.95 4.55
C LEU A 322 -18.47 12.04 5.62
N GLY A 323 -18.95 11.76 6.84
CA GLY A 323 -19.03 12.76 7.91
C GLY A 323 -17.76 12.93 8.72
N PHE A 324 -16.86 11.92 8.74
CA PHE A 324 -15.60 12.03 9.47
C PHE A 324 -14.48 11.21 8.86
N VAL A 325 -13.24 11.63 9.14
CA VAL A 325 -12.01 10.86 8.95
C VAL A 325 -11.16 10.96 10.20
N ILE A 326 -10.77 9.81 10.76
CA ILE A 326 -9.85 9.74 11.90
C ILE A 326 -8.56 9.09 11.43
N HIS A 327 -7.42 9.60 11.90
CA HIS A 327 -6.14 8.93 11.74
C HIS A 327 -5.69 8.41 13.11
N PHE A 328 -5.62 7.10 13.22
CA PHE A 328 -5.03 6.40 14.37
C PHE A 328 -3.56 6.12 14.07
N GLY A 329 -2.71 7.11 14.36
CA GLY A 329 -1.35 7.25 13.88
C GLY A 329 -1.24 8.21 12.68
N ALA A 330 -0.20 9.01 12.64
CA ALA A 330 0.00 10.03 11.62
C ALA A 330 0.62 9.42 10.34
N PRO A 331 0.12 9.74 9.13
CA PRO A 331 0.83 9.40 7.91
C PRO A 331 2.18 10.14 7.82
N ALA A 332 3.11 9.61 7.02
CA ALA A 332 4.48 10.14 6.94
C ALA A 332 4.60 11.52 6.26
N SER A 333 3.52 12.07 5.71
CA SER A 333 3.54 13.28 4.89
C SER A 333 2.25 14.09 5.07
N PRO A 334 2.35 15.44 5.21
CA PRO A 334 1.18 16.32 5.16
C PRO A 334 0.41 16.21 3.86
N ILE A 335 1.07 15.91 2.75
CA ILE A 335 0.47 15.74 1.43
C ILE A 335 -0.40 14.47 1.41
N ALA A 336 0.13 13.35 1.89
CA ALA A 336 -0.62 12.12 2.04
C ALA A 336 -1.80 12.28 3.01
N TYR A 337 -1.59 13.01 4.11
CA TYR A 337 -2.65 13.36 5.06
C TYR A 337 -3.76 14.15 4.38
N TYR A 338 -3.41 15.24 3.65
CA TYR A 338 -4.38 16.07 2.93
C TYR A 338 -5.20 15.25 1.91
N GLN A 339 -4.58 14.31 1.23
CA GLN A 339 -5.27 13.43 0.28
C GLN A 339 -6.31 12.53 0.98
N GLN A 340 -5.97 11.99 2.14
CA GLN A 340 -6.84 11.10 2.91
C GLN A 340 -8.01 11.88 3.53
N VAL A 341 -7.74 13.04 4.13
CA VAL A 341 -8.79 13.88 4.73
C VAL A 341 -9.73 14.47 3.68
N GLY A 342 -9.25 14.70 2.47
CA GLY A 342 -10.03 15.17 1.32
C GLY A 342 -11.14 14.22 0.86
N ARG A 343 -11.29 13.04 1.47
CA ARG A 343 -12.41 12.12 1.22
C ARG A 343 -13.68 12.56 1.92
N ALA A 344 -13.55 13.13 3.12
CA ALA A 344 -14.69 13.62 3.89
C ALA A 344 -15.25 14.94 3.33
N GLY A 345 -16.48 15.24 3.66
CA GLY A 345 -17.09 16.55 3.45
C GLY A 345 -17.32 16.93 1.99
N ARG A 346 -17.54 15.98 1.09
CA ARG A 346 -17.79 16.29 -0.33
C ARG A 346 -19.21 16.76 -0.61
N GLY A 347 -20.17 16.14 0.05
CA GLY A 347 -21.60 16.43 -0.08
C GLY A 347 -22.28 16.76 1.24
N VAL A 348 -21.50 17.14 2.28
CA VAL A 348 -22.00 17.63 3.56
C VAL A 348 -21.32 18.94 3.93
N ASP A 349 -22.03 19.80 4.66
CA ASP A 349 -21.54 21.12 5.06
C ASP A 349 -20.43 21.04 6.11
N ARG A 350 -20.40 19.94 6.89
CA ARG A 350 -19.43 19.76 7.96
C ARG A 350 -18.98 18.31 8.06
N ALA A 351 -17.66 18.12 8.04
CA ALA A 351 -17.02 16.84 8.32
C ALA A 351 -15.89 17.03 9.32
N GLN A 352 -15.77 16.12 10.27
CA GLN A 352 -14.74 16.17 11.31
C GLN A 352 -13.52 15.34 10.87
N VAL A 353 -12.34 15.92 10.99
CA VAL A 353 -11.08 15.27 10.67
C VAL A 353 -10.18 15.33 11.90
N ILE A 354 -9.88 14.17 12.46
CA ILE A 354 -9.18 14.09 13.74
C ILE A 354 -7.91 13.23 13.56
N LEU A 355 -6.79 13.79 13.97
CA LEU A 355 -5.52 13.08 14.01
C LEU A 355 -5.19 12.69 15.46
N LEU A 356 -4.97 11.40 15.70
CA LEU A 356 -4.51 10.81 16.94
C LEU A 356 -3.10 10.27 16.74
N PRO A 357 -2.04 11.10 16.84
CA PRO A 357 -0.67 10.66 16.62
C PRO A 357 -0.21 9.66 17.67
N GLY A 358 0.77 8.82 17.32
CA GLY A 358 1.34 7.81 18.20
C GLY A 358 2.86 7.85 18.28
N PRO A 359 3.45 7.45 19.39
CA PRO A 359 4.90 7.38 19.54
C PRO A 359 5.56 6.36 18.56
N GLU A 360 4.78 5.40 18.08
CA GLU A 360 5.22 4.39 17.10
C GLU A 360 5.32 4.92 15.66
N ASP A 361 4.72 6.05 15.34
CA ASP A 361 4.60 6.59 13.99
C ASP A 361 5.97 6.74 13.31
N GLN A 362 6.96 7.31 14.02
CA GLN A 362 8.29 7.52 13.49
C GLN A 362 8.97 6.20 13.08
N ALA A 363 8.90 5.18 13.91
CA ALA A 363 9.52 3.89 13.61
C ALA A 363 8.88 3.21 12.39
N ILE A 364 7.57 3.40 12.20
CA ILE A 364 6.85 2.91 11.02
C ILE A 364 7.28 3.68 9.77
N TRP A 365 7.41 5.00 9.85
CA TRP A 365 7.88 5.82 8.74
C TRP A 365 9.31 5.45 8.32
N ASP A 366 10.22 5.29 9.28
CA ASP A 366 11.62 4.90 9.03
C ASP A 366 11.70 3.53 8.36
N TYR A 367 10.85 2.59 8.76
CA TYR A 367 10.73 1.31 8.09
C TYR A 367 10.36 1.47 6.61
N PHE A 368 9.34 2.28 6.28
CA PHE A 368 8.94 2.49 4.89
C PHE A 368 10.00 3.22 4.05
N VAL A 369 10.77 4.12 4.64
CA VAL A 369 11.93 4.74 3.96
C VAL A 369 13.01 3.70 3.68
N SER A 370 13.28 2.79 4.62
CA SER A 370 14.32 1.75 4.48
C SER A 370 14.03 0.73 3.37
N VAL A 371 12.75 0.56 2.99
CA VAL A 371 12.35 -0.34 1.89
C VAL A 371 12.25 0.37 0.53
N GLY A 372 12.90 1.50 0.36
CA GLY A 372 13.00 2.24 -0.90
C GLY A 372 13.69 1.47 -2.04
N PHE A 373 14.09 2.18 -3.11
CA PHE A 373 14.75 1.55 -4.26
C PHE A 373 16.03 0.81 -3.82
N PRO A 374 16.30 -0.40 -4.35
CA PRO A 374 17.43 -1.23 -3.93
C PRO A 374 18.80 -0.56 -4.15
N ALA A 375 19.77 -0.92 -3.33
CA ALA A 375 21.16 -0.47 -3.48
C ALA A 375 21.75 -0.92 -4.83
N GLU A 376 22.71 -0.15 -5.34
CA GLU A 376 23.35 -0.36 -6.63
C GLU A 376 23.85 -1.79 -6.85
N GLU A 377 24.39 -2.41 -5.81
CA GLU A 377 24.93 -3.77 -5.86
C GLU A 377 23.85 -4.81 -6.27
N HIS A 378 22.66 -4.71 -5.68
CA HIS A 378 21.54 -5.60 -6.03
C HIS A 378 21.08 -5.40 -7.48
N VAL A 379 21.04 -4.14 -7.93
CA VAL A 379 20.66 -3.82 -9.31
C VAL A 379 21.68 -4.35 -10.29
N ARG A 380 22.96 -4.12 -10.04
CA ARG A 380 24.05 -4.65 -10.90
C ARG A 380 24.10 -6.17 -10.91
N THR A 381 23.81 -6.80 -9.75
CA THR A 381 23.73 -8.27 -9.67
C THR A 381 22.56 -8.81 -10.52
N ALA A 382 21.40 -8.16 -10.46
CA ALA A 382 20.26 -8.54 -11.30
C ALA A 382 20.59 -8.39 -12.81
N LEU A 383 21.14 -7.25 -13.24
CA LEU A 383 21.49 -7.00 -14.64
C LEU A 383 22.57 -7.97 -15.15
N ARG A 384 23.60 -8.26 -14.36
CA ARG A 384 24.63 -9.27 -14.70
C ARG A 384 24.02 -10.66 -14.84
N THR A 385 23.09 -11.02 -13.94
CA THR A 385 22.40 -12.31 -14.01
C THR A 385 21.56 -12.42 -15.27
N LEU A 386 20.79 -11.37 -15.61
CA LEU A 386 19.99 -11.35 -16.85
C LEU A 386 20.86 -11.43 -18.10
N ALA A 387 22.01 -10.74 -18.12
CA ALA A 387 22.93 -10.75 -19.25
C ALA A 387 23.63 -12.11 -19.44
N ALA A 388 23.96 -12.79 -18.34
CA ALA A 388 24.66 -14.08 -18.38
C ALA A 388 23.76 -15.23 -18.88
N GLU A 389 22.45 -15.17 -18.65
CA GLU A 389 21.52 -16.24 -19.04
C GLU A 389 21.23 -16.26 -20.55
N GLY A 390 21.26 -15.12 -21.23
CA GLY A 390 21.00 -15.03 -22.67
C GLY A 390 19.58 -15.43 -23.11
N ALA A 391 18.72 -15.82 -22.17
CA ALA A 391 17.33 -16.23 -22.36
C ALA A 391 16.43 -15.62 -21.27
N PRO A 392 15.09 -15.57 -21.48
CA PRO A 392 14.18 -15.05 -20.48
C PRO A 392 14.27 -15.83 -19.16
N ILE A 393 14.51 -15.10 -18.06
CA ILE A 393 14.55 -15.67 -16.70
C ILE A 393 13.33 -15.22 -15.90
N SER A 394 12.64 -16.16 -15.25
CA SER A 394 11.48 -15.83 -14.40
C SER A 394 11.91 -15.06 -13.16
N THR A 395 11.00 -14.22 -12.60
CA THR A 395 11.26 -13.51 -11.34
C THR A 395 11.63 -14.49 -10.22
N ALA A 396 10.98 -15.65 -10.16
CA ALA A 396 11.27 -16.67 -9.15
C ALA A 396 12.70 -17.24 -9.27
N ALA A 397 13.20 -17.44 -10.50
CA ALA A 397 14.58 -17.88 -10.72
C ALA A 397 15.60 -16.75 -10.42
N LEU A 398 15.25 -15.51 -10.73
CA LEU A 398 16.10 -14.37 -10.39
C LEU A 398 16.18 -14.13 -8.86
N GLU A 399 15.10 -14.40 -8.14
CA GLU A 399 15.02 -14.33 -6.68
C GLU A 399 16.03 -15.26 -5.98
N THR A 400 16.41 -16.37 -6.62
CA THR A 400 17.45 -17.28 -6.08
C THR A 400 18.87 -16.72 -6.20
N ARG A 401 19.10 -15.63 -6.94
CA ARG A 401 20.42 -15.06 -7.26
C ARG A 401 20.59 -13.61 -6.79
N VAL A 402 19.48 -12.93 -6.47
CA VAL A 402 19.47 -11.54 -6.02
C VAL A 402 18.85 -11.46 -4.63
N GLU A 403 19.55 -10.86 -3.68
CA GLU A 403 19.12 -10.78 -2.28
C GLU A 403 18.07 -9.68 -2.07
N LEU A 404 16.92 -9.84 -2.68
CA LEU A 404 15.75 -8.97 -2.56
C LEU A 404 14.48 -9.80 -2.37
N SER A 405 13.53 -9.28 -1.61
CA SER A 405 12.19 -9.86 -1.59
C SER A 405 11.56 -9.75 -2.99
N ARG A 406 10.65 -10.67 -3.30
CA ARG A 406 10.01 -10.75 -4.61
C ARG A 406 9.36 -9.43 -5.04
N SER A 407 8.63 -8.76 -4.15
CA SER A 407 7.98 -7.49 -4.46
C SER A 407 8.99 -6.35 -4.75
N ARG A 408 10.10 -6.28 -3.99
CA ARG A 408 11.17 -5.31 -4.25
C ARG A 408 11.90 -5.59 -5.55
N LEU A 409 12.14 -6.87 -5.86
CA LEU A 409 12.74 -7.30 -7.11
C LEU A 409 11.84 -6.94 -8.30
N GLU A 410 10.55 -7.20 -8.22
CA GLU A 410 9.58 -6.84 -9.27
C GLU A 410 9.50 -5.32 -9.48
N THR A 411 9.47 -4.53 -8.41
CA THR A 411 9.47 -3.06 -8.49
C THR A 411 10.75 -2.55 -9.15
N MET A 412 11.91 -3.07 -8.76
CA MET A 412 13.20 -2.73 -9.36
C MET A 412 13.22 -3.06 -10.87
N LEU A 413 12.79 -4.25 -11.24
CA LEU A 413 12.76 -4.69 -12.64
C LEU A 413 11.82 -3.83 -13.50
N LYS A 414 10.69 -3.37 -12.96
CA LYS A 414 9.81 -2.42 -13.65
C LYS A 414 10.48 -1.09 -13.92
N VAL A 415 11.25 -0.57 -12.97
CA VAL A 415 12.05 0.65 -13.17
C VAL A 415 13.10 0.43 -14.26
N LEU A 416 13.84 -0.68 -14.20
CA LEU A 416 14.85 -1.02 -15.20
C LEU A 416 14.27 -1.25 -16.61
N ASP A 417 13.02 -1.74 -16.72
CA ASP A 417 12.32 -1.89 -17.99
C ASP A 417 11.99 -0.53 -18.62
N VAL A 418 11.57 0.43 -17.80
CA VAL A 418 11.33 1.81 -18.28
C VAL A 418 12.63 2.52 -18.62
N ASP A 419 13.68 2.32 -17.81
CA ASP A 419 15.01 2.89 -18.07
C ASP A 419 15.71 2.21 -19.28
N GLY A 420 15.13 1.15 -19.82
CA GLY A 420 15.63 0.44 -20.99
C GLY A 420 16.78 -0.54 -20.73
N ALA A 421 17.17 -0.80 -19.48
CA ALA A 421 18.26 -1.70 -19.11
C ALA A 421 17.82 -3.18 -19.04
N ALA A 422 16.57 -3.42 -18.72
CA ALA A 422 15.94 -4.73 -18.76
C ALA A 422 14.64 -4.65 -19.56
N LYS A 423 14.14 -5.78 -20.05
CA LYS A 423 12.85 -5.84 -20.75
C LYS A 423 12.04 -7.02 -20.25
N ARG A 424 10.78 -6.77 -19.90
CA ARG A 424 9.83 -7.84 -19.66
C ARG A 424 9.37 -8.44 -20.98
N VAL A 425 9.48 -9.75 -21.10
CA VAL A 425 9.06 -10.54 -22.27
C VAL A 425 8.21 -11.73 -21.83
N ARG A 426 7.63 -12.45 -22.79
CA ARG A 426 6.93 -13.70 -22.48
C ARG A 426 7.91 -14.70 -21.87
N GLY A 427 7.60 -15.22 -20.69
CA GLY A 427 8.47 -16.15 -19.94
C GLY A 427 9.37 -15.51 -18.89
N GLY A 428 9.53 -14.19 -18.85
CA GLY A 428 10.34 -13.56 -17.81
C GLY A 428 10.95 -12.21 -18.21
N TRP A 429 12.21 -12.04 -17.84
CA TRP A 429 13.00 -10.82 -18.01
C TRP A 429 14.29 -11.11 -18.78
N ILE A 430 14.72 -10.16 -19.59
CA ILE A 430 16.00 -10.18 -20.32
C ILE A 430 16.74 -8.86 -20.10
N ALA A 431 18.09 -8.90 -20.18
CA ALA A 431 18.89 -7.69 -20.32
C ALA A 431 18.77 -7.17 -21.77
N THR A 432 18.79 -5.85 -21.95
CA THR A 432 18.73 -5.22 -23.27
C THR A 432 20.12 -4.93 -23.83
N GLY A 433 21.16 -4.99 -23.01
CA GLY A 433 22.51 -4.54 -23.36
C GLY A 433 22.73 -3.02 -23.24
N THR A 434 21.71 -2.26 -22.93
CA THR A 434 21.84 -0.81 -22.67
C THR A 434 22.64 -0.57 -21.39
N GLU A 435 23.67 0.30 -21.47
CA GLU A 435 24.40 0.73 -20.28
C GLU A 435 23.48 1.42 -19.30
N TRP A 436 23.41 0.91 -18.07
CA TRP A 436 22.62 1.51 -17.01
C TRP A 436 23.52 2.10 -15.93
N ARG A 437 23.20 3.32 -15.52
CA ARG A 437 23.91 4.04 -14.46
C ARG A 437 22.99 4.22 -13.25
N TYR A 438 23.54 3.90 -12.08
CA TYR A 438 22.83 4.14 -10.82
C TYR A 438 22.82 5.63 -10.51
N ASP A 439 21.62 6.22 -10.51
CA ASP A 439 21.44 7.63 -10.17
C ASP A 439 21.39 7.82 -8.64
N ALA A 440 22.56 7.74 -8.01
CA ALA A 440 22.70 7.86 -6.56
C ALA A 440 22.17 9.20 -6.03
N ASP A 441 22.34 10.29 -6.80
CA ASP A 441 21.89 11.62 -6.41
C ASP A 441 20.36 11.69 -6.37
N ARG A 442 19.71 11.12 -7.36
CA ARG A 442 18.27 11.00 -7.40
C ARG A 442 17.72 10.24 -6.20
N TYR A 443 18.24 9.04 -5.90
CA TYR A 443 17.76 8.24 -4.77
C TYR A 443 18.04 8.89 -3.41
N ARG A 444 19.18 9.54 -3.25
CA ARG A 444 19.48 10.35 -2.06
C ARG A 444 18.51 11.51 -1.91
N ASN A 445 18.20 12.21 -3.00
CA ASN A 445 17.25 13.30 -2.99
C ASN A 445 15.83 12.82 -2.65
N VAL A 446 15.36 11.69 -3.18
CA VAL A 446 14.06 11.10 -2.82
C VAL A 446 14.00 10.79 -1.32
N ALA A 447 15.05 10.15 -0.77
CA ALA A 447 15.12 9.89 0.67
C ALA A 447 15.09 11.18 1.50
N ARG A 448 15.85 12.21 1.11
CA ARG A 448 15.86 13.52 1.78
C ARG A 448 14.47 14.15 1.78
N VAL A 449 13.77 14.17 0.64
CA VAL A 449 12.42 14.74 0.55
C VAL A 449 11.45 14.00 1.46
N ARG A 450 11.51 12.68 1.53
CA ARG A 450 10.68 11.91 2.46
C ARG A 450 10.96 12.25 3.92
N HIS A 451 12.21 12.45 4.30
CA HIS A 451 12.54 12.93 5.64
C HIS A 451 12.05 14.35 5.92
N ASP A 452 12.11 15.25 4.90
CA ASP A 452 11.57 16.60 5.02
C ASP A 452 10.05 16.57 5.22
N GLU A 453 9.33 15.71 4.51
CA GLU A 453 7.88 15.50 4.68
C GLU A 453 7.54 14.92 6.07
N GLN A 454 8.31 13.96 6.57
CA GLN A 454 8.13 13.43 7.93
C GLN A 454 8.33 14.54 8.98
N ARG A 455 9.34 15.41 8.80
CA ARG A 455 9.55 16.56 9.67
C ARG A 455 8.36 17.52 9.62
N ALA A 456 7.90 17.87 8.43
CA ALA A 456 6.72 18.72 8.26
C ALA A 456 5.46 18.09 8.88
N MET A 457 5.31 16.76 8.86
CA MET A 457 4.19 16.09 9.53
C MET A 457 4.28 16.19 11.06
N ARG A 458 5.48 16.10 11.64
CA ARG A 458 5.67 16.38 13.09
C ARG A 458 5.37 17.84 13.43
N GLU A 459 5.82 18.78 12.61
CA GLU A 459 5.49 20.20 12.78
C GLU A 459 3.98 20.44 12.68
N TYR A 460 3.27 19.74 11.80
CA TYR A 460 1.82 19.79 11.72
C TYR A 460 1.13 19.34 13.01
N GLN A 461 1.65 18.30 13.66
CA GLN A 461 1.08 17.79 14.92
C GLN A 461 1.13 18.84 16.03
N THR A 462 2.22 19.57 16.14
CA THR A 462 2.50 20.51 17.23
C THR A 462 2.22 21.98 16.88
N THR A 463 1.87 22.29 15.62
CA THR A 463 1.66 23.70 15.22
C THR A 463 0.51 24.34 15.98
N THR A 464 0.68 25.62 16.32
CA THR A 464 -0.37 26.49 16.87
C THR A 464 -1.05 27.36 15.81
N THR A 465 -0.57 27.30 14.57
CA THR A 465 -1.18 28.01 13.44
C THR A 465 -2.36 27.23 12.86
N CYS A 466 -3.12 27.86 11.97
CA CYS A 466 -4.25 27.22 11.31
C CYS A 466 -3.85 25.92 10.60
N ARG A 467 -4.51 24.79 10.94
CA ARG A 467 -4.24 23.46 10.38
C ARG A 467 -4.39 23.43 8.85
N MET A 468 -5.47 24.00 8.34
CA MET A 468 -5.73 24.02 6.89
C MET A 468 -4.71 24.88 6.15
N ARG A 469 -4.36 26.07 6.71
CA ARG A 469 -3.31 26.90 6.13
C ARG A 469 -1.97 26.14 6.06
N PHE A 470 -1.59 25.45 7.13
CA PHE A 470 -0.37 24.63 7.14
C PHE A 470 -0.36 23.61 5.99
N LEU A 471 -1.42 22.80 5.85
CA LEU A 471 -1.51 21.79 4.78
C LEU A 471 -1.46 22.40 3.38
N ARG A 472 -2.17 23.51 3.16
CA ARG A 472 -2.19 24.20 1.88
C ARG A 472 -0.83 24.81 1.53
N THR A 473 -0.09 25.30 2.53
CA THR A 473 1.29 25.77 2.34
C THR A 473 2.23 24.65 1.93
N GLN A 474 2.09 23.44 2.48
CA GLN A 474 2.87 22.26 2.07
C GLN A 474 2.59 21.84 0.61
N LEU A 475 1.45 22.25 0.08
CA LEU A 475 1.03 22.01 -1.30
C LEU A 475 1.32 23.23 -2.21
N ASP A 476 2.05 24.23 -1.73
CA ASP A 476 2.36 25.49 -2.46
C ASP A 476 1.10 26.19 -2.98
N ASP A 477 -0.01 26.16 -2.22
CA ASP A 477 -1.23 26.90 -2.55
C ASP A 477 -1.05 28.40 -2.18
N PRO A 478 -0.97 29.30 -3.18
CA PRO A 478 -0.69 30.71 -2.93
C PRO A 478 -1.82 31.43 -2.19
N GLY A 479 -3.03 30.83 -2.19
CA GLY A 479 -4.20 31.37 -1.50
C GLY A 479 -4.37 30.84 -0.06
N ALA A 480 -3.35 30.25 0.55
CA ALA A 480 -3.44 29.66 1.88
C ALA A 480 -3.67 30.71 2.99
N LEU A 481 -4.90 30.80 3.49
CA LEU A 481 -5.33 31.68 4.57
C LEU A 481 -5.86 30.86 5.75
N ASP A 482 -6.04 31.49 6.90
CA ASP A 482 -6.65 30.88 8.07
C ASP A 482 -8.10 30.47 7.79
N CYS A 483 -8.44 29.23 8.17
CA CYS A 483 -9.74 28.65 7.78
C CYS A 483 -10.89 29.01 8.73
N GLY A 484 -10.61 29.47 9.95
CA GLY A 484 -11.61 29.74 10.98
C GLY A 484 -12.33 28.49 11.56
N ARG A 485 -12.01 27.28 11.07
CA ARG A 485 -12.79 26.05 11.32
C ARG A 485 -12.06 24.96 12.08
N CYS A 486 -10.72 24.98 12.09
CA CYS A 486 -9.92 23.97 12.79
C CYS A 486 -9.85 24.24 14.30
N ASP A 487 -9.28 23.30 15.05
CA ASP A 487 -9.05 23.41 16.49
C ASP A 487 -8.25 24.68 16.85
N ASN A 488 -7.14 24.95 16.16
CA ASN A 488 -6.31 26.13 16.39
C ASN A 488 -7.02 27.47 16.02
N CYS A 489 -8.04 27.44 15.20
CA CYS A 489 -8.88 28.60 14.91
C CYS A 489 -10.11 28.72 15.84
N GLY A 490 -10.33 27.77 16.75
CA GLY A 490 -11.48 27.74 17.66
C GLY A 490 -12.78 27.21 17.03
N GLY A 491 -12.75 26.69 15.80
CA GLY A 491 -13.94 26.16 15.11
C GLY A 491 -14.21 24.67 15.33
N LEU A 492 -13.30 23.97 16.04
CA LEU A 492 -13.47 22.58 16.47
C LEU A 492 -12.95 22.41 17.88
N THR A 493 -13.80 21.89 18.77
CA THR A 493 -13.40 21.48 20.12
C THR A 493 -13.41 19.96 20.18
N LEU A 494 -12.30 19.38 20.60
CA LEU A 494 -12.15 17.93 20.80
C LEU A 494 -12.28 17.60 22.29
N ALA A 495 -13.10 16.59 22.63
CA ALA A 495 -13.17 16.08 23.98
C ALA A 495 -11.83 15.39 24.31
N GLY A 496 -11.12 15.88 25.30
CA GLY A 496 -9.84 15.31 25.76
C GLY A 496 -9.99 14.43 27.02
N GLU A 497 -11.09 14.52 27.72
CA GLU A 497 -11.36 13.69 28.91
C GLU A 497 -11.81 12.29 28.45
N ILE A 498 -11.23 11.27 29.05
CA ILE A 498 -11.51 9.86 28.75
C ILE A 498 -11.72 9.14 30.07
N GLY A 499 -12.78 8.33 30.17
CA GLY A 499 -13.07 7.56 31.36
C GLY A 499 -11.97 6.55 31.70
N GLU A 500 -11.48 6.54 32.91
CA GLU A 500 -10.41 5.65 33.37
C GLU A 500 -10.76 4.16 33.13
N GLN A 501 -12.01 3.79 33.34
CA GLN A 501 -12.49 2.41 33.11
C GLN A 501 -12.39 2.02 31.60
N THR A 502 -12.65 2.96 30.70
CA THR A 502 -12.53 2.71 29.26
C THR A 502 -11.06 2.54 28.86
N VAL A 503 -10.16 3.33 29.46
CA VAL A 503 -8.70 3.17 29.26
C VAL A 503 -8.22 1.82 29.79
N LEU A 504 -8.63 1.41 30.99
CA LEU A 504 -8.28 0.11 31.57
C LEU A 504 -8.79 -1.05 30.70
N ALA A 505 -10.00 -0.94 30.20
CA ALA A 505 -10.56 -1.94 29.30
C ALA A 505 -9.81 -2.01 27.94
N ALA A 506 -9.42 -0.88 27.38
CA ALA A 506 -8.59 -0.82 26.17
C ALA A 506 -7.20 -1.44 26.42
N ALA A 507 -6.58 -1.10 27.56
CA ALA A 507 -5.31 -1.68 27.98
C ALA A 507 -5.39 -3.21 28.14
N SER A 508 -6.51 -3.72 28.69
CA SER A 508 -6.75 -5.17 28.81
C SER A 508 -6.84 -5.87 27.46
N VAL A 509 -7.47 -5.26 26.46
CA VAL A 509 -7.53 -5.83 25.10
C VAL A 509 -6.15 -5.84 24.44
N LEU A 510 -5.42 -4.72 24.52
CA LEU A 510 -4.04 -4.63 24.02
C LEU A 510 -3.08 -5.59 24.73
N GLY A 511 -3.38 -5.95 25.97
CA GLY A 511 -2.63 -6.91 26.78
C GLY A 511 -2.98 -8.38 26.52
N ARG A 512 -3.86 -8.70 25.57
CA ARG A 512 -4.18 -10.08 25.20
C ARG A 512 -3.10 -10.64 24.27
N PRO A 513 -2.34 -11.65 24.70
CA PRO A 513 -1.36 -12.29 23.84
C PRO A 513 -2.01 -13.37 22.97
N GLY A 514 -1.40 -13.69 21.84
CA GLY A 514 -1.74 -14.87 21.07
C GLY A 514 -2.15 -14.57 19.63
N VAL A 515 -1.19 -14.74 18.72
CA VAL A 515 -1.42 -14.67 17.29
C VAL A 515 -1.11 -16.02 16.66
N ALA A 516 -2.05 -16.52 15.86
CA ALA A 516 -1.84 -17.74 15.08
C ALA A 516 -1.03 -17.43 13.82
N PHE A 517 -0.25 -18.38 13.38
CA PHE A 517 0.40 -18.36 12.07
C PHE A 517 0.40 -19.74 11.43
N ASP A 518 0.33 -19.78 10.11
CA ASP A 518 0.37 -21.01 9.36
C ASP A 518 1.81 -21.46 9.09
N SER A 519 2.08 -22.74 9.28
CA SER A 519 3.34 -23.37 8.86
C SER A 519 3.44 -23.39 7.33
N ARG A 520 4.67 -23.33 6.81
CA ARG A 520 4.90 -23.36 5.35
C ARG A 520 4.43 -24.69 4.75
N ARG A 521 3.57 -24.60 3.74
CA ARG A 521 3.02 -25.78 3.05
C ARG A 521 3.57 -25.96 1.64
N MET A 522 4.31 -24.97 1.11
CA MET A 522 4.89 -24.99 -0.22
C MET A 522 6.37 -24.61 -0.16
N TRP A 523 7.21 -25.34 -0.88
CA TRP A 523 8.59 -24.97 -1.09
C TRP A 523 8.69 -23.78 -2.04
N PRO A 524 9.70 -22.90 -1.90
CA PRO A 524 9.93 -21.85 -2.88
C PRO A 524 10.25 -22.47 -4.25
N SER A 525 9.92 -21.75 -5.32
CA SER A 525 10.24 -22.16 -6.68
C SER A 525 11.76 -22.07 -6.95
N ALA A 526 12.25 -22.85 -7.90
CA ALA A 526 13.64 -22.82 -8.40
C ALA A 526 14.72 -23.19 -7.36
N MET A 527 14.39 -23.98 -6.34
CA MET A 527 15.32 -24.41 -5.29
C MET A 527 16.44 -25.32 -5.81
N SER A 528 16.22 -26.10 -6.89
CA SER A 528 17.25 -26.90 -7.56
C SER A 528 18.45 -26.08 -8.02
N GLY A 529 18.22 -24.82 -8.46
CA GLY A 529 19.30 -23.86 -8.78
C GLY A 529 20.18 -23.47 -7.59
N LEU A 530 19.75 -23.78 -6.36
CA LEU A 530 20.49 -23.58 -5.11
C LEU A 530 21.04 -24.89 -4.53
N GLY A 531 20.95 -26.00 -5.28
CA GLY A 531 21.42 -27.32 -4.86
C GLY A 531 20.49 -28.00 -3.83
N ILE A 532 19.19 -27.63 -3.77
CA ILE A 532 18.21 -28.21 -2.86
C ILE A 532 17.09 -28.83 -3.70
N GLU A 533 17.01 -30.14 -3.69
CA GLU A 533 16.06 -30.92 -4.48
C GLU A 533 14.68 -31.01 -3.81
N VAL A 534 14.00 -29.85 -3.69
CA VAL A 534 12.64 -29.74 -3.20
C VAL A 534 11.79 -28.90 -4.15
N HIS A 535 10.53 -29.31 -4.34
CA HIS A 535 9.57 -28.60 -5.19
C HIS A 535 8.12 -28.90 -4.75
N GLY A 536 7.21 -28.00 -5.09
CA GLY A 536 5.79 -28.18 -4.82
C GLY A 536 5.44 -28.11 -3.33
N LYS A 537 4.61 -29.04 -2.86
CA LYS A 537 4.14 -29.09 -1.47
C LYS A 537 5.16 -29.70 -0.53
N VAL A 538 5.26 -29.17 0.68
CA VAL A 538 5.95 -29.84 1.79
C VAL A 538 5.16 -31.13 2.12
N PRO A 539 5.81 -32.32 2.19
CA PRO A 539 5.10 -33.54 2.54
C PRO A 539 4.35 -33.42 3.88
N ALA A 540 3.14 -33.93 3.95
CA ALA A 540 2.32 -33.84 5.17
C ALA A 540 3.00 -34.45 6.40
N THR A 541 3.80 -35.51 6.18
CA THR A 541 4.62 -36.17 7.23
C THR A 541 5.71 -35.27 7.80
N ASP A 542 6.14 -34.27 7.07
CA ASP A 542 7.25 -33.36 7.39
C ASP A 542 6.75 -32.02 7.93
N GLN A 543 5.44 -31.75 7.82
CA GLN A 543 4.86 -30.46 8.20
C GLN A 543 4.78 -30.30 9.72
N ALA A 544 4.98 -29.05 10.17
CA ALA A 544 4.54 -28.63 11.50
C ALA A 544 3.04 -28.29 11.49
N GLU A 545 2.44 -28.35 12.66
CA GLU A 545 1.09 -27.82 12.91
C GLU A 545 1.07 -26.28 12.78
N ALA A 546 -0.13 -25.69 12.79
CA ALA A 546 -0.24 -24.23 12.91
C ALA A 546 0.39 -23.75 14.22
N GLY A 547 1.20 -22.71 14.15
CA GLY A 547 1.93 -22.20 15.29
C GLY A 547 1.26 -21.01 15.98
N ARG A 548 1.83 -20.59 17.11
CA ARG A 548 1.41 -19.42 17.88
C ARG A 548 2.61 -18.55 18.26
N VAL A 549 2.37 -17.24 18.37
CA VAL A 549 3.29 -16.25 18.95
C VAL A 549 2.56 -15.40 19.97
N ILE A 550 3.30 -14.67 20.81
CA ILE A 550 2.68 -13.68 21.71
C ILE A 550 2.02 -12.59 20.87
N ALA A 551 2.75 -12.01 19.90
CA ALA A 551 2.26 -10.92 19.06
C ALA A 551 3.09 -10.79 17.76
N ARG A 552 2.59 -9.99 16.80
CA ARG A 552 3.44 -9.45 15.72
C ARG A 552 4.25 -8.26 16.25
N LEU A 553 5.40 -8.00 15.67
CA LEU A 553 6.16 -6.78 16.00
C LEU A 553 5.40 -5.50 15.64
N THR A 554 4.43 -5.58 14.74
CA THR A 554 3.58 -4.47 14.31
C THR A 554 2.32 -4.27 15.15
N ASP A 555 2.02 -5.19 16.08
CA ASP A 555 0.83 -5.10 16.93
C ASP A 555 0.95 -3.92 17.93
N LEU A 556 -0.17 -3.29 18.23
CA LEU A 556 -0.28 -2.11 19.07
C LEU A 556 0.05 -2.38 20.54
N GLY A 557 -0.20 -3.61 20.99
CA GLY A 557 0.03 -4.05 22.38
C GLY A 557 1.44 -4.57 22.60
N PHE A 558 1.61 -5.90 22.60
CA PHE A 558 2.89 -6.57 22.88
C PHE A 558 3.98 -6.25 21.84
N GLY A 559 3.65 -5.83 20.63
CA GLY A 559 4.64 -5.47 19.61
C GLY A 559 5.63 -4.42 20.10
N SER A 560 5.16 -3.41 20.82
CA SER A 560 6.00 -2.37 21.41
C SER A 560 7.00 -2.87 22.46
N ARG A 561 6.67 -3.97 23.16
CA ARG A 561 7.50 -4.63 24.16
C ARG A 561 8.53 -5.58 23.53
N LEU A 562 8.13 -6.26 22.44
CA LEU A 562 8.94 -7.27 21.75
C LEU A 562 10.01 -6.64 20.84
N ARG A 563 9.73 -5.47 20.22
CA ARG A 563 10.69 -4.79 19.33
C ARG A 563 12.05 -4.53 19.98
N PRO A 564 12.16 -3.88 21.15
CA PRO A 564 13.48 -3.63 21.76
C PRO A 564 14.18 -4.93 22.20
N LEU A 565 13.45 -5.94 22.65
CA LEU A 565 14.01 -7.24 23.07
C LEU A 565 14.60 -8.00 21.88
N LEU A 566 13.98 -7.89 20.70
CA LEU A 566 14.33 -8.62 19.49
C LEU A 566 15.13 -7.78 18.49
N ALA A 567 15.52 -6.54 18.84
CA ALA A 567 16.39 -5.71 18.02
C ALA A 567 17.75 -6.38 17.76
N ALA A 568 18.42 -6.01 16.66
CA ALA A 568 19.70 -6.61 16.27
C ALA A 568 20.79 -6.37 17.31
N GLU A 569 20.75 -5.22 17.97
CA GLU A 569 21.71 -4.74 18.96
C GLU A 569 21.34 -5.12 20.40
N ALA A 570 20.19 -5.78 20.60
CA ALA A 570 19.74 -6.18 21.93
C ALA A 570 20.69 -7.22 22.55
N ALA A 571 21.01 -7.03 23.82
CA ALA A 571 21.82 -7.97 24.58
C ALA A 571 21.04 -9.28 24.82
N ASP A 572 21.72 -10.41 24.71
CA ASP A 572 21.14 -11.71 25.03
C ASP A 572 20.92 -11.85 26.55
N ALA A 573 19.67 -11.87 26.99
CA ALA A 573 19.26 -11.92 28.38
C ALA A 573 18.08 -12.92 28.58
N PRO A 574 17.81 -13.37 29.80
CA PRO A 574 16.61 -14.16 30.12
C PRO A 574 15.33 -13.43 29.70
N VAL A 575 14.27 -14.20 29.44
CA VAL A 575 12.96 -13.66 29.04
C VAL A 575 12.33 -12.89 30.21
N PRO A 576 11.85 -11.65 30.03
CA PRO A 576 11.10 -10.92 31.05
C PRO A 576 9.88 -11.70 31.54
N ASP A 577 9.59 -11.61 32.84
CA ASP A 577 8.52 -12.39 33.51
C ASP A 577 7.13 -12.16 32.90
N ASP A 578 6.85 -10.94 32.46
CA ASP A 578 5.58 -10.61 31.82
C ASP A 578 5.42 -11.29 30.45
N LEU A 579 6.51 -11.47 29.70
CA LEU A 579 6.49 -12.21 28.43
C LEU A 579 6.38 -13.73 28.65
N VAL A 580 6.96 -14.24 29.74
CA VAL A 580 6.71 -15.63 30.14
C VAL A 580 5.25 -15.84 30.52
N LYS A 581 4.65 -14.94 31.31
CA LYS A 581 3.22 -15.00 31.63
C LYS A 581 2.36 -14.96 30.35
N ALA A 582 2.68 -14.06 29.41
CA ALA A 582 2.02 -13.99 28.13
C ALA A 582 2.16 -15.29 27.32
N SER A 583 3.36 -15.88 27.29
CA SER A 583 3.61 -17.18 26.65
C SER A 583 2.73 -18.29 27.25
N VAL A 584 2.64 -18.35 28.58
CA VAL A 584 1.78 -19.33 29.27
C VAL A 584 0.31 -19.11 28.94
N GLN A 585 -0.15 -17.87 28.85
CA GLN A 585 -1.53 -17.55 28.46
C GLN A 585 -1.83 -18.04 27.03
N VAL A 586 -0.89 -17.83 26.08
CA VAL A 586 -1.01 -18.34 24.70
C VAL A 586 -1.12 -19.86 24.69
N LEU A 587 -0.22 -20.55 25.43
CA LEU A 587 -0.21 -22.00 25.48
C LEU A 587 -1.46 -22.56 26.19
N ALA A 588 -1.96 -21.90 27.22
CA ALA A 588 -3.17 -22.30 27.94
C ALA A 588 -4.46 -22.13 27.10
N SER A 589 -4.49 -21.12 26.22
CA SER A 589 -5.61 -20.87 25.31
C SER A 589 -5.52 -21.59 23.96
N TRP A 590 -4.45 -22.38 23.74
CA TRP A 590 -4.26 -23.10 22.50
C TRP A 590 -5.15 -24.34 22.45
N ASP A 591 -6.00 -24.45 21.47
CA ASP A 591 -6.85 -25.62 21.24
C ASP A 591 -6.00 -26.74 20.61
N TRP A 592 -5.36 -27.54 21.49
CA TRP A 592 -4.45 -28.60 21.09
C TRP A 592 -5.21 -29.81 20.53
N ALA A 593 -4.91 -30.20 19.29
CA ALA A 593 -5.33 -31.52 18.80
C ALA A 593 -4.71 -32.65 19.65
N GLN A 594 -3.44 -32.47 20.03
CA GLN A 594 -2.73 -33.28 21.01
C GLN A 594 -1.83 -32.35 21.82
N ARG A 595 -2.01 -32.32 23.15
CA ARG A 595 -1.17 -31.52 24.02
C ARG A 595 0.29 -31.95 23.93
N PRO A 596 1.27 -31.03 23.74
CA PRO A 596 2.69 -31.37 23.78
C PRO A 596 3.08 -32.08 25.08
N ALA A 597 3.91 -33.12 24.96
CA ALA A 597 4.51 -33.82 26.09
C ALA A 597 5.93 -33.33 26.37
N ALA A 598 6.59 -32.80 25.35
CA ALA A 598 7.96 -32.34 25.43
C ALA A 598 8.14 -30.95 24.81
N VAL A 599 9.18 -30.27 25.21
CA VAL A 599 9.67 -29.02 24.59
C VAL A 599 11.05 -29.28 23.98
N VAL A 600 11.22 -28.76 22.76
CA VAL A 600 12.50 -28.69 22.04
C VAL A 600 12.74 -27.26 21.62
N ARG A 601 13.94 -26.75 21.84
CA ARG A 601 14.29 -25.40 21.38
C ARG A 601 15.12 -25.41 20.11
N VAL A 602 14.93 -24.38 19.31
CA VAL A 602 15.81 -24.10 18.17
C VAL A 602 17.14 -23.57 18.69
N GLY A 603 18.26 -24.13 18.25
CA GLY A 603 19.58 -23.62 18.59
C GLY A 603 19.78 -22.22 17.99
N SER A 604 20.08 -21.23 18.82
CA SER A 604 20.32 -19.84 18.39
C SER A 604 21.76 -19.44 18.65
N VAL A 605 22.38 -18.77 17.69
CA VAL A 605 23.71 -18.13 17.85
C VAL A 605 23.57 -16.75 18.46
N ARG A 606 22.49 -16.05 18.15
CA ARG A 606 22.28 -14.66 18.57
C ARG A 606 21.72 -14.52 19.98
N ARG A 607 20.75 -15.38 20.34
CA ARG A 607 20.01 -15.29 21.60
C ARG A 607 19.90 -16.66 22.31
N PRO A 608 21.03 -17.34 22.56
CA PRO A 608 21.02 -18.65 23.18
C PRO A 608 20.43 -18.65 24.61
N ARG A 609 20.68 -17.57 25.39
CA ARG A 609 20.17 -17.44 26.77
C ARG A 609 18.67 -17.18 26.78
N LEU A 610 18.19 -16.29 25.90
CA LEU A 610 16.77 -15.96 25.78
C LEU A 610 15.93 -17.22 25.50
N ILE A 611 16.33 -18.00 24.47
CA ILE A 611 15.57 -19.19 24.04
C ILE A 611 15.67 -20.31 25.07
N ALA A 612 16.86 -20.48 25.68
CA ALA A 612 17.03 -21.51 26.71
C ALA A 612 16.19 -21.23 27.96
N ASP A 613 16.19 -19.98 28.44
CA ASP A 613 15.35 -19.56 29.57
C ASP A 613 13.85 -19.71 29.25
N LEU A 614 13.42 -19.26 28.08
CA LEU A 614 12.03 -19.43 27.62
C LEU A 614 11.61 -20.91 27.65
N ALA A 615 12.38 -21.78 26.97
CA ALA A 615 12.04 -23.19 26.86
C ALA A 615 12.02 -23.90 28.23
N SER A 616 13.01 -23.61 29.09
CA SER A 616 13.10 -24.19 30.41
C SER A 616 11.93 -23.77 31.31
N ARG A 617 11.58 -22.49 31.32
CA ARG A 617 10.44 -21.99 32.10
C ARG A 617 9.10 -22.53 31.57
N LEU A 618 8.94 -22.66 30.24
CA LEU A 618 7.75 -23.29 29.65
C LEU A 618 7.68 -24.79 29.98
N ALA A 619 8.82 -25.51 30.01
CA ALA A 619 8.87 -26.91 30.44
C ALA A 619 8.41 -27.05 31.88
N GLU A 620 8.94 -26.26 32.80
CA GLU A 620 8.60 -26.29 34.23
C GLU A 620 7.11 -25.96 34.45
N LEU A 621 6.64 -24.82 33.95
CA LEU A 621 5.26 -24.36 34.14
C LEU A 621 4.24 -25.25 33.42
N GLY A 622 4.60 -25.76 32.23
CA GLY A 622 3.76 -26.65 31.42
C GLY A 622 3.86 -28.12 31.82
N ARG A 623 4.77 -28.49 32.72
CA ARG A 623 5.09 -29.90 33.07
C ARG A 623 5.42 -30.72 31.82
N LEU A 624 6.29 -30.16 30.96
CA LEU A 624 6.78 -30.80 29.75
C LEU A 624 8.20 -31.32 30.00
N THR A 625 8.59 -32.39 29.30
CA THR A 625 9.97 -32.85 29.30
C THR A 625 10.83 -31.90 28.45
N ASP A 626 11.86 -31.25 29.03
CA ASP A 626 12.84 -30.48 28.24
C ASP A 626 13.82 -31.47 27.57
N LEU A 627 13.68 -31.66 26.26
CA LEU A 627 14.53 -32.52 25.46
C LEU A 627 15.80 -31.81 24.95
N GLY A 628 15.98 -30.53 25.28
CA GLY A 628 17.12 -29.76 24.86
C GLY A 628 16.93 -29.02 23.52
N GLN A 629 17.99 -28.98 22.72
CA GLN A 629 17.99 -28.20 21.50
C GLN A 629 18.38 -28.98 20.25
N VAL A 630 17.81 -28.60 19.10
CA VAL A 630 18.38 -28.90 17.79
C VAL A 630 19.57 -27.99 17.57
N THR A 631 20.75 -28.58 17.31
CA THR A 631 22.01 -27.82 17.30
C THR A 631 22.18 -27.02 16.02
N HIS A 632 22.47 -25.73 16.14
CA HIS A 632 22.86 -24.89 15.02
C HIS A 632 24.33 -25.10 14.70
N VAL A 633 24.66 -25.60 13.50
CA VAL A 633 26.03 -26.04 13.11
C VAL A 633 26.70 -25.16 12.07
N ARG A 634 26.00 -24.18 11.51
CA ARG A 634 26.56 -23.24 10.52
C ARG A 634 26.35 -21.80 10.93
N PRO A 635 27.29 -20.89 10.63
CA PRO A 635 27.06 -19.47 10.87
C PRO A 635 25.82 -19.00 10.07
N SER A 636 24.91 -18.26 10.72
CA SER A 636 23.82 -17.59 10.03
C SER A 636 24.27 -16.24 9.51
N SER A 637 23.87 -15.87 8.30
CA SER A 637 24.09 -14.53 7.79
C SER A 637 23.23 -13.50 8.57
N THR A 638 23.68 -12.28 8.67
CA THR A 638 23.02 -11.22 9.42
C THR A 638 22.01 -10.43 8.58
N GLY A 639 21.82 -10.77 7.30
CA GLY A 639 20.94 -10.07 6.36
C GLY A 639 19.51 -10.63 6.34
N ARG A 640 18.53 -9.76 6.03
CA ARG A 640 17.20 -10.18 5.63
C ARG A 640 17.28 -10.71 4.22
N THR A 641 17.22 -12.01 4.05
CA THR A 641 17.21 -12.65 2.74
C THR A 641 15.76 -12.92 2.30
N ASN A 642 15.57 -13.07 1.00
CA ASN A 642 14.29 -13.55 0.48
C ASN A 642 14.03 -15.01 0.86
N SER A 643 12.82 -15.48 0.58
CA SER A 643 12.36 -16.81 0.99
C SER A 643 13.24 -17.97 0.49
N ALA A 644 13.72 -17.90 -0.77
CA ALA A 644 14.55 -18.96 -1.37
C ALA A 644 15.95 -19.00 -0.75
N LEU A 645 16.60 -17.84 -0.64
CA LEU A 645 17.93 -17.72 -0.04
C LEU A 645 17.89 -18.05 1.46
N ARG A 646 16.83 -17.66 2.17
CA ARG A 646 16.65 -18.04 3.58
C ARG A 646 16.49 -19.54 3.75
N LEU A 647 15.69 -20.20 2.90
CA LEU A 647 15.61 -21.66 2.95
C LEU A 647 16.99 -22.32 2.68
N ARG A 648 17.75 -21.84 1.69
CA ARG A 648 19.12 -22.33 1.44
C ARG A 648 20.01 -22.18 2.67
N GLU A 649 19.93 -21.06 3.37
CA GLU A 649 20.73 -20.79 4.56
C GLU A 649 20.41 -21.79 5.70
N VAL A 650 19.12 -22.05 5.94
CA VAL A 650 18.68 -22.89 7.06
C VAL A 650 18.61 -24.40 6.71
N TRP A 651 18.64 -24.79 5.44
CA TRP A 651 18.40 -26.17 5.00
C TRP A 651 19.30 -27.22 5.66
N ASN A 652 20.60 -26.91 5.78
CA ASN A 652 21.59 -27.76 6.44
C ASN A 652 22.27 -27.03 7.61
N ALA A 653 21.59 -26.09 8.23
CA ALA A 653 22.15 -25.30 9.34
C ALA A 653 21.91 -25.95 10.69
N TYR A 654 21.07 -27.00 10.74
CA TYR A 654 20.68 -27.64 11.98
C TYR A 654 20.98 -29.13 11.94
N GLU A 655 21.47 -29.66 13.06
CA GLU A 655 21.68 -31.08 13.27
C GLU A 655 20.86 -31.58 14.46
N MET A 656 20.34 -32.79 14.32
CA MET A 656 19.60 -33.49 15.37
C MET A 656 20.57 -34.27 16.27
N PRO A 657 20.75 -33.92 17.55
CA PRO A 657 21.55 -34.71 18.47
C PRO A 657 20.95 -36.12 18.64
N SER A 658 21.78 -37.14 18.63
CA SER A 658 21.34 -38.54 18.74
C SER A 658 20.58 -38.84 20.06
N ALA A 659 20.98 -38.18 21.15
CA ALA A 659 20.28 -38.29 22.44
C ALA A 659 18.83 -37.74 22.32
N LEU A 660 18.65 -36.57 21.68
CA LEU A 660 17.34 -36.00 21.45
C LEU A 660 16.49 -36.90 20.55
N ALA A 661 17.07 -37.41 19.46
CA ALA A 661 16.35 -38.28 18.51
C ALA A 661 15.82 -39.56 19.19
N ALA A 662 16.57 -40.11 20.12
CA ALA A 662 16.18 -41.33 20.85
C ALA A 662 14.93 -41.16 21.75
N GLU A 663 14.67 -39.93 22.20
CA GLU A 663 13.56 -39.61 23.11
C GLU A 663 12.28 -39.18 22.39
N LEU A 664 12.33 -38.94 21.04
CA LEU A 664 11.20 -38.38 20.28
C LEU A 664 10.06 -39.36 19.98
N THR A 665 10.09 -40.59 20.38
CA THR A 665 9.22 -41.71 19.96
C THR A 665 7.72 -41.38 19.96
N GLY A 666 7.21 -40.84 18.85
CA GLY A 666 5.78 -40.57 18.60
C GLY A 666 5.15 -39.44 19.43
N GLN A 667 5.89 -38.82 20.35
CA GLN A 667 5.30 -37.81 21.25
C GLN A 667 5.15 -36.44 20.59
N PRO A 668 4.05 -35.70 20.94
CA PRO A 668 3.84 -34.34 20.46
C PRO A 668 4.85 -33.36 21.09
N VAL A 669 5.43 -32.49 20.29
CA VAL A 669 6.53 -31.58 20.68
C VAL A 669 6.13 -30.14 20.54
N LEU A 670 6.40 -29.31 21.56
CA LEU A 670 6.42 -27.86 21.48
C LEU A 670 7.80 -27.42 20.99
N LEU A 671 7.88 -26.87 19.79
CA LEU A 671 9.12 -26.34 19.21
C LEU A 671 9.21 -24.83 19.45
N VAL A 672 10.24 -24.40 20.22
CA VAL A 672 10.38 -23.03 20.72
C VAL A 672 11.51 -22.30 20.02
N ASP A 673 11.24 -21.06 19.56
CA ASP A 673 12.20 -20.10 19.01
C ASP A 673 11.93 -18.70 19.57
N ASP A 674 12.79 -17.70 19.28
CA ASP A 674 12.60 -16.32 19.70
C ASP A 674 11.72 -15.53 18.73
N PHE A 675 11.93 -15.73 17.42
CA PHE A 675 11.38 -14.85 16.39
C PHE A 675 11.11 -15.57 15.06
N ILE A 676 10.01 -15.21 14.43
CA ILE A 676 9.60 -15.70 13.11
C ILE A 676 9.64 -14.57 12.11
N ASP A 677 10.46 -14.71 11.07
CA ASP A 677 10.44 -13.85 9.89
C ASP A 677 9.78 -14.59 8.71
N THR A 678 10.50 -15.50 8.09
CA THR A 678 9.99 -16.26 6.93
C THR A 678 9.33 -17.59 7.28
N GLY A 679 9.50 -18.08 8.50
CA GLY A 679 9.02 -19.39 8.96
C GLY A 679 9.86 -20.60 8.51
N TRP A 680 10.93 -20.41 7.71
CA TRP A 680 11.74 -21.53 7.20
C TRP A 680 12.53 -22.25 8.28
N THR A 681 12.96 -21.57 9.33
CA THR A 681 13.62 -22.20 10.49
C THR A 681 12.71 -23.25 11.12
N PHE A 682 11.47 -22.88 11.44
CA PHE A 682 10.48 -23.81 11.97
C PHE A 682 10.18 -24.96 11.02
N THR A 683 10.04 -24.67 9.72
CA THR A 683 9.76 -25.71 8.71
C THR A 683 10.89 -26.75 8.64
N VAL A 684 12.15 -26.30 8.59
CA VAL A 684 13.30 -27.21 8.49
C VAL A 684 13.50 -28.00 9.79
N VAL A 685 13.43 -27.34 10.95
CA VAL A 685 13.62 -27.99 12.24
C VAL A 685 12.46 -28.94 12.56
N ALA A 686 11.22 -28.57 12.28
CA ALA A 686 10.08 -29.47 12.43
C ALA A 686 10.20 -30.71 11.53
N ARG A 687 10.65 -30.53 10.28
CA ARG A 687 10.95 -31.67 9.40
C ARG A 687 12.00 -32.60 9.99
N LEU A 688 13.09 -32.06 10.56
CA LEU A 688 14.11 -32.90 11.23
C LEU A 688 13.52 -33.67 12.42
N LEU A 689 12.70 -33.03 13.26
CA LEU A 689 12.01 -33.69 14.38
C LEU A 689 11.05 -34.78 13.89
N ARG A 690 10.25 -34.53 12.87
CA ARG A 690 9.32 -35.49 12.27
C ARG A 690 10.06 -36.70 11.68
N LEU A 691 11.14 -36.49 10.96
CA LEU A 691 11.98 -37.54 10.40
C LEU A 691 12.68 -38.38 11.51
N ALA A 692 12.98 -37.77 12.66
CA ALA A 692 13.51 -38.46 13.82
C ALA A 692 12.45 -39.22 14.67
N GLY A 693 11.17 -39.17 14.23
CA GLY A 693 10.10 -39.93 14.88
C GLY A 693 9.22 -39.13 15.84
N ALA A 694 9.32 -37.82 15.90
CA ALA A 694 8.40 -36.98 16.68
C ALA A 694 6.94 -37.12 16.19
N GLY A 695 5.99 -37.02 17.12
CA GLY A 695 4.58 -36.80 16.84
C GLY A 695 4.33 -35.42 16.27
N PRO A 696 3.12 -34.84 16.39
CA PRO A 696 2.83 -33.47 15.95
C PRO A 696 3.81 -32.47 16.55
N VAL A 697 4.31 -31.53 15.71
CA VAL A 697 5.24 -30.48 16.13
C VAL A 697 4.50 -29.15 16.10
N TYR A 698 4.42 -28.47 17.24
CA TYR A 698 3.72 -27.21 17.45
C TYR A 698 4.73 -26.05 17.59
N PRO A 699 4.89 -25.20 16.58
CA PRO A 699 5.81 -24.06 16.64
C PRO A 699 5.30 -22.96 17.58
N PHE A 700 6.16 -22.47 18.48
CA PHE A 700 5.91 -21.32 19.32
C PHE A 700 7.10 -20.38 19.32
N ALA A 701 6.86 -19.05 19.18
CA ALA A 701 7.88 -18.03 19.36
C ALA A 701 7.32 -16.83 20.12
N LEU A 702 8.22 -15.93 20.54
CA LEU A 702 7.81 -14.68 21.18
C LEU A 702 7.13 -13.74 20.18
N ALA A 703 7.68 -13.63 18.96
CA ALA A 703 7.16 -12.71 17.97
C ALA A 703 7.16 -13.23 16.54
N LEU A 704 6.24 -12.67 15.74
CA LEU A 704 6.20 -12.75 14.29
C LEU A 704 6.58 -11.38 13.70
N ALA A 705 7.30 -11.34 12.58
CA ALA A 705 7.79 -10.10 11.95
C ALA A 705 6.64 -9.12 11.58
N ALA A 706 5.65 -9.56 10.83
CA ALA A 706 4.47 -8.79 10.42
C ALA A 706 3.32 -9.71 9.95
#